data_e1fee596996115338a70580d638389b3
#
_entry.id   e1fee596996115338a70580d638389b3
#
_cell.length_a   1.000
_cell.length_b   1.000
_cell.length_c   1.000
_cell.angle_alpha   90.00
_cell.angle_beta   90.00
_cell.angle_gamma   90.00
#
_symmetry.space_group_name_H-M   'P 1'
#
loop_
_entity.id
_entity.type
_entity.pdbx_description
1 polymer ?
#
loop_
_entity_poly.entity_id
_entity_poly.type
_entity_poly.pdbx_seq_one_letter_code
_entity_poly.pdbx_strand_id
1 'polypeptide(L)'
;MPSLSLPVRPLTLAVCAALAALSAASAFADEARLGEVLVSSGRDSAAPVNLPASQAGMSAAQLAAAVNVINTEDVVKYLPSVQVRKRYIGDRNSIIATRTSGQTSSARSLVYADGVLLSNLLGNRYDFPPRWNMVSADEISRVDMVYGPFAAEFPGNSVGSVVLLNTRAPDKFEAHVKAQAFREDFSLYNTQQHYEGNKLEAGLGGRVGALAWQLDASHLDSHGHPMSFAANPSRYTGSAAATAVSGALRDTDPYGASRLLLGATSVDHTTQDSARAKLTWDITPTLRASYQLGYWQNRSDSTVDSYLRNAAGEAVYSGIVSIDGQKYTLGTLFAPSQRQEAHLSNALTLASHTGGEWDWQAVASDYRYLKDHSRAPSVAIANPRQGGAGRITLMDGTGWQTFDLKADWRPGGSRASEHQLRFGYHYDRYTLDSRTYATNDWLSGVQGAQTDAFAGHTSTHALFVQDTWRFLPDWRLTPGLRYERWQAWGGRTLTASKTFNHAERDNNYWSPKLVLSHDLNPDLTLRAAWGRAWRMPTVSELFQGSAAGSNSIVNNDPTLRPERGDTLELAAEYALGANGQLRLSAFQESLRDALLSQTNTTVNPNITNIQNIDRVRTRGLELAAKASDVGLRGLDLSGSLTWAHSRVLANSKNPTSEGNAYPGIPTWRATLLATWRQNEALSYSLGARYSGKQAYDINNTATYDASQYGVNSRYLLVDARVQYKLNKQFTVSAGVDNLNNDKSFAYHPMPQRTWHAEVKFDY
;
A
#
# COMPACT_ATOMS: atom_id res chain seq x y z
N MET A 1 -32.96 -35.77 15.57
CA MET A 1 -31.89 -35.64 14.59
C MET A 1 -32.06 -34.29 13.92
N PRO A 2 -31.21 -33.29 14.19
CA PRO A 2 -31.23 -32.03 13.45
C PRO A 2 -30.33 -32.15 12.24
N SER A 3 -30.84 -31.82 11.06
CA SER A 3 -30.15 -31.75 9.80
C SER A 3 -29.13 -30.62 9.82
N LEU A 4 -27.83 -30.95 9.71
CA LEU A 4 -26.75 -30.02 9.44
C LEU A 4 -26.87 -29.51 8.00
N SER A 5 -27.46 -28.33 7.80
CA SER A 5 -27.33 -27.58 6.56
C SER A 5 -26.01 -26.77 6.64
N LEU A 6 -24.94 -27.27 6.01
CA LEU A 6 -23.73 -26.48 5.76
C LEU A 6 -24.07 -25.40 4.72
N PRO A 7 -23.81 -24.11 4.97
CA PRO A 7 -23.94 -23.09 3.94
C PRO A 7 -22.81 -23.28 2.92
N VAL A 8 -23.16 -23.71 1.71
CA VAL A 8 -22.24 -23.77 0.58
C VAL A 8 -21.81 -22.32 0.26
N ARG A 9 -20.58 -21.97 0.59
CA ARG A 9 -20.05 -20.63 0.33
C ARG A 9 -19.90 -20.42 -1.19
N PRO A 10 -20.19 -19.21 -1.73
CA PRO A 10 -20.17 -18.95 -3.17
C PRO A 10 -18.84 -19.27 -3.86
N LEU A 11 -17.72 -19.20 -3.13
CA LEU A 11 -16.41 -19.56 -3.65
C LEU A 11 -16.23 -21.07 -3.88
N THR A 12 -16.82 -21.90 -3.04
CA THR A 12 -16.82 -23.37 -3.21
C THR A 12 -17.53 -23.77 -4.50
N LEU A 13 -18.60 -23.04 -4.87
CA LEU A 13 -19.30 -23.21 -6.15
C LEU A 13 -18.42 -22.77 -7.35
N ALA A 14 -17.67 -21.66 -7.22
CA ALA A 14 -16.76 -21.19 -8.26
C ALA A 14 -15.60 -22.16 -8.48
N VAL A 15 -15.02 -22.72 -7.43
CA VAL A 15 -13.94 -23.73 -7.50
C VAL A 15 -14.44 -25.03 -8.07
N CYS A 16 -15.64 -25.49 -7.68
CA CYS A 16 -16.27 -26.68 -8.27
C CYS A 16 -16.62 -26.49 -9.76
N ALA A 17 -17.09 -25.28 -10.14
CA ALA A 17 -17.33 -24.95 -11.56
C ALA A 17 -16.01 -24.89 -12.35
N ALA A 18 -14.94 -24.37 -11.79
CA ALA A 18 -13.61 -24.34 -12.41
C ALA A 18 -13.05 -25.78 -12.60
N LEU A 19 -13.20 -26.64 -11.60
CA LEU A 19 -12.80 -28.05 -11.69
C LEU A 19 -13.66 -28.86 -12.67
N ALA A 20 -14.96 -28.57 -12.77
CA ALA A 20 -15.86 -29.18 -13.75
C ALA A 20 -15.56 -28.70 -15.20
N ALA A 21 -15.13 -27.43 -15.38
CA ALA A 21 -14.68 -26.91 -16.65
C ALA A 21 -13.35 -27.54 -17.10
N LEU A 22 -12.44 -27.87 -16.16
CA LEU A 22 -11.20 -28.59 -16.43
C LEU A 22 -11.44 -30.02 -16.94
N SER A 23 -12.47 -30.71 -16.44
CA SER A 23 -12.82 -32.05 -16.92
C SER A 23 -13.51 -32.04 -18.32
N ALA A 24 -14.12 -30.93 -18.72
CA ALA A 24 -14.71 -30.77 -20.04
C ALA A 24 -13.68 -30.34 -21.12
N ALA A 25 -12.59 -29.67 -20.72
CA ALA A 25 -11.55 -29.18 -21.65
C ALA A 25 -10.62 -30.28 -22.20
N SER A 26 -10.58 -31.45 -21.57
CA SER A 26 -9.76 -32.59 -22.05
C SER A 26 -10.21 -33.20 -23.39
N ALA A 27 -11.35 -32.76 -23.94
CA ALA A 27 -11.90 -33.28 -25.20
C ALA A 27 -11.44 -32.51 -26.46
N PHE A 28 -10.65 -31.43 -26.35
CA PHE A 28 -10.24 -30.57 -27.47
C PHE A 28 -8.74 -30.28 -27.55
N ALA A 29 -7.88 -31.21 -27.08
CA ALA A 29 -6.44 -31.03 -27.16
C ALA A 29 -5.93 -31.54 -28.53
N ASP A 30 -5.73 -30.64 -29.47
CA ASP A 30 -4.92 -30.85 -30.66
C ASP A 30 -3.47 -30.41 -30.36
N GLU A 31 -2.48 -31.21 -30.79
CA GLU A 31 -1.07 -31.03 -30.45
C GLU A 31 -0.50 -29.72 -31.04
N ALA A 32 -0.41 -28.67 -30.26
CA ALA A 32 0.35 -27.47 -30.62
C ALA A 32 1.79 -27.57 -30.06
N ARG A 33 2.77 -27.64 -30.96
CA ARG A 33 4.20 -27.56 -30.64
C ARG A 33 4.51 -26.28 -29.89
N LEU A 34 5.11 -26.43 -28.70
CA LEU A 34 5.64 -25.33 -27.89
C LEU A 34 6.75 -24.60 -28.66
N GLY A 35 6.51 -23.35 -29.02
CA GLY A 35 7.56 -22.43 -29.43
C GLY A 35 8.50 -22.15 -28.26
N GLU A 36 9.81 -22.15 -28.54
CA GLU A 36 10.86 -21.73 -27.62
C GLU A 36 10.47 -20.44 -26.90
N VAL A 37 10.48 -20.45 -25.57
CA VAL A 37 10.43 -19.22 -24.78
C VAL A 37 11.77 -18.52 -24.95
N LEU A 38 11.87 -17.71 -25.99
CA LEU A 38 12.94 -16.71 -26.10
C LEU A 38 12.79 -15.78 -24.91
N VAL A 39 13.70 -15.93 -23.94
CA VAL A 39 13.98 -14.91 -22.95
C VAL A 39 14.58 -13.72 -23.72
N SER A 40 13.73 -12.88 -24.28
CA SER A 40 14.19 -11.64 -24.89
C SER A 40 14.70 -10.75 -23.75
N SER A 41 16.00 -10.50 -23.73
CA SER A 41 16.67 -9.51 -22.88
C SER A 41 16.32 -8.07 -23.27
N GLY A 42 15.20 -7.85 -23.92
CA GLY A 42 14.75 -6.58 -24.44
C GLY A 42 13.53 -6.04 -23.73
N ARG A 43 13.72 -5.04 -22.88
CA ARG A 43 12.82 -3.89 -22.65
C ARG A 43 11.30 -4.13 -22.68
N ASP A 44 10.78 -5.15 -22.06
CA ASP A 44 9.35 -5.27 -21.75
C ASP A 44 9.02 -4.43 -20.51
N SER A 45 9.13 -3.12 -20.64
CA SER A 45 8.61 -2.18 -19.68
C SER A 45 7.17 -1.86 -20.06
N ALA A 46 6.22 -2.17 -19.19
CA ALA A 46 4.83 -1.73 -19.35
C ALA A 46 4.68 -0.22 -19.10
N ALA A 47 5.68 0.42 -18.50
CA ALA A 47 5.79 1.86 -18.47
C ALA A 47 5.97 2.38 -19.91
N PRO A 48 5.32 3.50 -20.28
CA PRO A 48 5.56 4.10 -21.60
C PRO A 48 7.05 4.27 -21.85
N VAL A 49 7.52 3.80 -22.98
CA VAL A 49 8.96 3.71 -23.36
C VAL A 49 9.73 5.03 -23.18
N ASN A 50 9.04 6.15 -23.08
CA ASN A 50 9.57 7.50 -23.00
C ASN A 50 9.18 8.26 -21.73
N LEU A 51 8.94 7.60 -20.60
CA LEU A 51 8.75 8.32 -19.35
C LEU A 51 10.05 9.00 -18.94
N PRO A 52 10.01 10.31 -18.71
CA PRO A 52 11.20 11.10 -18.39
C PRO A 52 11.60 10.97 -16.91
N ALA A 53 11.69 9.75 -16.40
CA ALA A 53 11.91 9.47 -14.99
C ALA A 53 12.75 8.20 -14.80
N SER A 54 13.41 8.05 -13.65
CA SER A 54 14.03 6.80 -13.23
C SER A 54 12.98 5.72 -13.02
N GLN A 55 13.25 4.51 -13.49
CA GLN A 55 12.31 3.38 -13.42
C GLN A 55 13.01 2.12 -12.89
N ALA A 56 12.25 1.23 -12.28
CA ALA A 56 12.66 -0.12 -11.92
C ALA A 56 11.45 -1.05 -12.01
N GLY A 57 11.66 -2.32 -12.35
CA GLY A 57 10.54 -3.25 -12.44
C GLY A 57 10.98 -4.72 -12.42
N MET A 58 10.00 -5.60 -12.20
CA MET A 58 10.14 -7.05 -12.18
C MET A 58 9.01 -7.72 -12.99
N SER A 59 9.36 -8.75 -13.75
CA SER A 59 8.39 -9.58 -14.46
C SER A 59 7.76 -10.64 -13.54
N ALA A 60 6.64 -11.23 -13.95
CA ALA A 60 6.01 -12.34 -13.24
C ALA A 60 6.97 -13.51 -13.01
N ALA A 61 7.80 -13.86 -13.99
CA ALA A 61 8.79 -14.93 -13.88
C ALA A 61 9.84 -14.64 -12.80
N GLN A 62 10.34 -13.39 -12.74
CA GLN A 62 11.28 -12.97 -11.69
C GLN A 62 10.62 -13.00 -10.31
N LEU A 63 9.38 -12.51 -10.19
CA LEU A 63 8.62 -12.53 -8.94
C LEU A 63 8.40 -13.96 -8.45
N ALA A 64 7.94 -14.86 -9.32
CA ALA A 64 7.65 -16.24 -8.97
C ALA A 64 8.90 -17.01 -8.51
N ALA A 65 10.05 -16.79 -9.17
CA ALA A 65 11.30 -17.46 -8.82
C ALA A 65 11.95 -16.91 -7.54
N ALA A 66 11.77 -15.61 -7.25
CA ALA A 66 12.62 -14.91 -6.31
C ALA A 66 11.92 -14.45 -5.02
N VAL A 67 10.60 -14.22 -5.04
CA VAL A 67 9.89 -13.52 -3.97
C VAL A 67 8.82 -14.41 -3.35
N ASN A 68 8.75 -14.48 -2.02
CA ASN A 68 7.61 -15.06 -1.33
C ASN A 68 6.45 -14.05 -1.42
N VAL A 69 5.47 -14.33 -2.29
CA VAL A 69 4.34 -13.45 -2.55
C VAL A 69 3.06 -14.13 -2.08
N ILE A 70 2.40 -13.56 -1.07
CA ILE A 70 1.06 -13.96 -0.63
C ILE A 70 0.07 -12.82 -0.88
N ASN A 71 0.37 -11.61 -0.44
CA ASN A 71 -0.40 -10.42 -0.73
C ASN A 71 0.16 -9.69 -1.94
N THR A 72 -0.68 -8.92 -2.62
CA THR A 72 -0.28 -8.21 -3.85
C THR A 72 0.82 -7.17 -3.63
N GLU A 73 0.85 -6.50 -2.49
CA GLU A 73 1.91 -5.54 -2.13
C GLU A 73 3.31 -6.18 -2.01
N ASP A 74 3.41 -7.49 -1.87
CA ASP A 74 4.71 -8.18 -1.80
C ASP A 74 5.50 -8.06 -3.11
N VAL A 75 4.84 -7.83 -4.24
CA VAL A 75 5.48 -7.72 -5.57
C VAL A 75 6.45 -6.55 -5.68
N VAL A 76 6.33 -5.53 -4.80
CA VAL A 76 7.21 -4.34 -4.81
C VAL A 76 8.29 -4.36 -3.74
N LYS A 77 8.33 -5.36 -2.83
CA LYS A 77 9.17 -5.32 -1.61
C LYS A 77 10.68 -5.31 -1.87
N TYR A 78 11.13 -5.70 -3.08
CA TYR A 78 12.53 -5.68 -3.49
C TYR A 78 12.87 -4.58 -4.52
N LEU A 79 11.90 -3.75 -4.94
CA LEU A 79 12.19 -2.62 -5.81
C LEU A 79 13.02 -1.55 -5.07
N PRO A 80 13.90 -0.82 -5.77
CA PRO A 80 14.78 0.19 -5.16
C PRO A 80 14.03 1.19 -4.29
N SER A 81 14.58 1.49 -3.11
CA SER A 81 14.03 2.46 -2.14
C SER A 81 12.61 2.21 -1.64
N VAL A 82 12.06 1.03 -1.85
CA VAL A 82 10.71 0.69 -1.38
C VAL A 82 10.74 0.08 0.02
N GLN A 83 9.80 0.50 0.85
CA GLN A 83 9.43 -0.19 2.08
C GLN A 83 7.93 -0.47 2.04
N VAL A 84 7.55 -1.73 2.23
CA VAL A 84 6.16 -2.14 2.40
C VAL A 84 5.88 -2.27 3.89
N ARG A 85 4.92 -1.48 4.40
CA ARG A 85 4.45 -1.61 5.78
C ARG A 85 3.28 -2.58 5.80
N LYS A 86 3.57 -3.85 5.98
CA LYS A 86 2.60 -4.93 6.19
C LYS A 86 2.72 -5.40 7.64
N ARG A 87 1.64 -5.30 8.44
CA ARG A 87 1.65 -5.63 9.86
C ARG A 87 1.52 -7.13 10.09
N TYR A 88 0.78 -7.85 9.26
CA TYR A 88 0.66 -9.30 9.21
C TYR A 88 0.19 -9.74 7.81
N ILE A 89 0.20 -11.01 7.50
CA ILE A 89 -0.32 -11.53 6.22
C ILE A 89 -1.85 -11.39 6.23
N GLY A 90 -2.42 -10.73 5.21
CA GLY A 90 -3.84 -10.37 5.16
C GLY A 90 -4.14 -8.98 5.73
N ASP A 91 -3.13 -8.24 6.15
CA ASP A 91 -3.31 -6.84 6.57
C ASP A 91 -3.86 -6.00 5.42
N ARG A 92 -5.04 -5.44 5.60
CA ARG A 92 -5.68 -4.55 4.62
C ARG A 92 -5.05 -3.13 4.60
N ASN A 93 -4.15 -2.82 5.51
CA ASN A 93 -3.56 -1.50 5.71
C ASN A 93 -2.09 -1.41 5.27
N SER A 94 -1.70 -2.16 4.24
CA SER A 94 -0.35 -2.15 3.68
C SER A 94 -0.11 -0.90 2.83
N ILE A 95 0.82 -0.05 3.26
CA ILE A 95 1.25 1.14 2.54
C ILE A 95 2.71 1.03 2.12
N ILE A 96 3.07 1.79 1.08
CA ILE A 96 4.45 1.87 0.60
C ILE A 96 5.08 3.20 0.99
N ALA A 97 6.34 3.14 1.40
CA ALA A 97 7.23 4.28 1.54
C ALA A 97 8.31 4.22 0.48
N THR A 98 8.81 5.38 0.05
CA THR A 98 9.79 5.52 -1.00
C THR A 98 10.92 6.45 -0.60
N ARG A 99 11.73 6.96 -1.55
CA ARG A 99 12.89 7.83 -1.33
C ARG A 99 12.60 8.99 -0.37
N THR A 100 11.45 9.65 -0.55
CA THR A 100 11.09 10.92 0.11
C THR A 100 9.76 10.88 0.86
N SER A 101 9.11 9.71 0.93
CA SER A 101 7.88 9.49 1.67
C SER A 101 8.03 8.42 2.75
N GLY A 102 7.39 8.65 3.90
CA GLY A 102 7.41 7.73 5.03
C GLY A 102 6.25 6.73 4.99
N GLN A 103 6.29 5.75 5.90
CA GLN A 103 5.31 4.67 6.04
C GLN A 103 3.93 5.11 6.58
N THR A 104 3.69 6.40 6.73
CA THR A 104 2.39 6.97 7.15
C THR A 104 1.78 7.90 6.12
N SER A 105 2.44 8.07 4.95
CA SER A 105 2.07 9.04 3.92
C SER A 105 1.52 8.33 2.67
N SER A 106 0.34 7.68 2.80
CA SER A 106 -0.27 6.86 1.72
C SER A 106 -0.59 7.67 0.46
N ALA A 107 -0.93 8.94 0.58
CA ALA A 107 -1.30 9.81 -0.55
C ALA A 107 -0.10 10.43 -1.29
N ARG A 108 1.13 10.01 -1.01
CA ARG A 108 2.35 10.49 -1.70
C ARG A 108 2.88 9.51 -2.74
N SER A 109 2.22 8.39 -2.93
CA SER A 109 2.53 7.42 -3.98
C SER A 109 1.26 6.94 -4.65
N LEU A 110 1.34 6.72 -5.95
CA LEU A 110 0.22 6.23 -6.76
C LEU A 110 0.43 4.76 -7.11
N VAL A 111 -0.65 4.00 -7.11
CA VAL A 111 -0.68 2.61 -7.56
C VAL A 111 -1.78 2.47 -8.59
N TYR A 112 -1.43 1.96 -9.76
CA TYR A 112 -2.35 1.67 -10.85
C TYR A 112 -2.29 0.19 -11.22
N ALA A 113 -3.43 -0.37 -11.63
CA ALA A 113 -3.50 -1.66 -12.30
C ALA A 113 -4.16 -1.49 -13.67
N ASP A 114 -3.45 -1.82 -14.76
CA ASP A 114 -3.91 -1.61 -16.15
C ASP A 114 -4.44 -0.18 -16.40
N GLY A 115 -3.83 0.84 -15.78
CA GLY A 115 -4.25 2.24 -15.88
C GLY A 115 -5.36 2.65 -14.90
N VAL A 116 -5.94 1.74 -14.12
CA VAL A 116 -6.99 2.02 -13.13
C VAL A 116 -6.35 2.36 -11.78
N LEU A 117 -6.74 3.47 -11.17
CA LEU A 117 -6.20 3.93 -9.89
C LEU A 117 -6.66 3.05 -8.73
N LEU A 118 -5.70 2.43 -8.04
CA LEU A 118 -5.91 1.67 -6.80
C LEU A 118 -5.57 2.47 -5.53
N SER A 119 -4.84 3.59 -5.64
CA SER A 119 -4.52 4.43 -4.48
C SER A 119 -5.78 5.01 -3.86
N ASN A 120 -5.87 4.89 -2.54
CA ASN A 120 -6.97 5.45 -1.77
C ASN A 120 -6.61 6.87 -1.31
N LEU A 121 -6.95 7.87 -2.13
CA LEU A 121 -6.65 9.27 -1.85
C LEU A 121 -7.76 9.98 -1.04
N LEU A 122 -8.65 9.24 -0.38
CA LEU A 122 -9.59 9.77 0.60
C LEU A 122 -8.89 10.30 1.85
N GLY A 123 -7.71 9.78 2.16
CA GLY A 123 -6.88 10.19 3.29
C GLY A 123 -5.39 9.99 3.03
N ASN A 124 -4.57 10.46 3.99
CA ASN A 124 -3.10 10.35 3.93
C ASN A 124 -2.58 9.78 5.24
N ARG A 125 -2.97 8.57 5.56
CA ARG A 125 -2.57 7.82 6.76
C ARG A 125 -2.53 6.31 6.44
N TYR A 126 -2.10 5.51 7.42
CA TYR A 126 -2.02 4.05 7.32
C TYR A 126 -3.38 3.35 7.04
N ASP A 127 -4.49 3.97 7.39
CA ASP A 127 -5.86 3.45 7.19
C ASP A 127 -6.45 3.78 5.80
N PHE A 128 -5.69 4.47 4.95
CA PHE A 128 -6.01 4.74 3.55
C PHE A 128 -4.96 4.12 2.59
N PRO A 129 -4.73 2.80 2.66
CA PRO A 129 -3.76 2.14 1.79
C PRO A 129 -4.29 2.03 0.36
N PRO A 130 -3.42 1.79 -0.63
CA PRO A 130 -3.84 1.35 -1.95
C PRO A 130 -4.69 0.07 -1.85
N ARG A 131 -5.64 -0.10 -2.75
CA ARG A 131 -6.56 -1.25 -2.78
C ARG A 131 -5.92 -2.44 -3.50
N TRP A 132 -4.81 -2.93 -2.92
CA TRP A 132 -4.02 -4.04 -3.44
C TRP A 132 -4.86 -5.29 -3.73
N ASN A 133 -5.86 -5.55 -2.90
CA ASN A 133 -6.71 -6.74 -2.97
C ASN A 133 -7.66 -6.77 -4.18
N MET A 134 -7.69 -5.69 -4.99
CA MET A 134 -8.45 -5.64 -6.25
C MET A 134 -7.73 -6.35 -7.41
N VAL A 135 -6.47 -6.74 -7.21
CA VAL A 135 -5.67 -7.49 -8.19
C VAL A 135 -4.92 -8.58 -7.45
N SER A 136 -5.05 -9.82 -7.87
CA SER A 136 -4.24 -10.92 -7.35
C SER A 136 -2.80 -10.80 -7.85
N ALA A 137 -1.85 -11.18 -7.01
CA ALA A 137 -0.44 -11.20 -7.42
C ALA A 137 -0.19 -12.15 -8.60
N ASP A 138 -1.00 -13.20 -8.75
CA ASP A 138 -0.86 -14.19 -9.82
C ASP A 138 -1.38 -13.68 -11.17
N GLU A 139 -2.23 -12.65 -11.17
CA GLU A 139 -2.66 -11.94 -12.38
C GLU A 139 -1.57 -11.02 -12.96
N ILE A 140 -0.59 -10.60 -12.15
CA ILE A 140 0.40 -9.61 -12.55
C ILE A 140 1.42 -10.23 -13.49
N SER A 141 1.52 -9.70 -14.70
CA SER A 141 2.55 -10.04 -15.67
C SER A 141 3.86 -9.28 -15.42
N ARG A 142 3.73 -8.04 -14.92
CA ARG A 142 4.85 -7.15 -14.64
C ARG A 142 4.46 -6.08 -13.63
N VAL A 143 5.40 -5.71 -12.76
CA VAL A 143 5.34 -4.51 -11.93
C VAL A 143 6.45 -3.56 -12.32
N ASP A 144 6.10 -2.27 -12.48
CA ASP A 144 7.06 -1.19 -12.69
C ASP A 144 6.85 -0.07 -11.67
N MET A 145 7.93 0.60 -11.32
CA MET A 145 7.93 1.74 -10.43
C MET A 145 8.62 2.92 -11.08
N VAL A 146 7.99 4.08 -11.05
CA VAL A 146 8.45 5.35 -11.58
C VAL A 146 8.74 6.29 -10.42
N TYR A 147 9.94 6.88 -10.38
CA TYR A 147 10.40 7.71 -9.27
C TYR A 147 10.32 9.20 -9.59
N GLY A 148 9.71 9.96 -8.68
CA GLY A 148 9.61 11.41 -8.75
C GLY A 148 8.55 11.94 -9.72
N PRO A 149 8.21 13.24 -9.61
CA PRO A 149 7.08 13.85 -10.31
C PRO A 149 7.47 14.44 -11.67
N PHE A 150 8.25 13.70 -12.48
CA PHE A 150 8.83 14.24 -13.72
C PHE A 150 7.96 14.05 -14.96
N ALA A 151 6.97 13.16 -14.94
CA ALA A 151 6.01 12.97 -16.02
C ALA A 151 4.75 13.82 -15.80
N ALA A 152 4.32 14.59 -16.81
CA ALA A 152 3.20 15.51 -16.68
C ALA A 152 1.83 14.81 -16.60
N GLU A 153 1.75 13.57 -17.07
CA GLU A 153 0.51 12.76 -17.04
C GLU A 153 0.05 12.38 -15.63
N PHE A 154 0.97 12.28 -14.65
CA PHE A 154 0.61 11.88 -13.29
C PHE A 154 0.26 13.08 -12.41
N PRO A 155 -0.79 12.96 -11.55
CA PRO A 155 -1.15 13.98 -10.58
C PRO A 155 -0.09 14.17 -9.48
N GLY A 156 -0.26 15.21 -8.68
CA GLY A 156 0.70 15.62 -7.67
C GLY A 156 1.04 14.59 -6.59
N ASN A 157 0.16 13.62 -6.37
CA ASN A 157 0.39 12.48 -5.48
C ASN A 157 1.54 11.56 -5.95
N SER A 158 2.08 11.77 -7.16
CA SER A 158 3.28 11.10 -7.70
C SER A 158 4.60 11.60 -7.12
N VAL A 159 4.59 12.55 -6.17
CA VAL A 159 5.81 13.10 -5.54
C VAL A 159 6.73 12.01 -5.00
N GLY A 160 6.18 10.98 -4.36
CA GLY A 160 6.96 9.82 -3.91
C GLY A 160 7.30 8.87 -5.06
N SER A 161 6.29 8.33 -5.71
CA SER A 161 6.44 7.36 -6.81
C SER A 161 5.10 7.03 -7.47
N VAL A 162 5.18 6.30 -8.59
CA VAL A 162 4.04 5.64 -9.24
C VAL A 162 4.38 4.16 -9.42
N VAL A 163 3.51 3.27 -8.93
CA VAL A 163 3.56 1.83 -9.16
C VAL A 163 2.57 1.47 -10.26
N LEU A 164 3.03 0.75 -11.26
CA LEU A 164 2.25 0.28 -12.39
C LEU A 164 2.20 -1.25 -12.36
N LEU A 165 1.03 -1.81 -12.09
CA LEU A 165 0.76 -3.23 -12.16
C LEU A 165 0.13 -3.52 -13.53
N ASN A 166 0.74 -4.40 -14.29
CA ASN A 166 0.18 -4.86 -15.55
C ASN A 166 -0.28 -6.28 -15.39
N THR A 167 -1.53 -6.56 -15.72
CA THR A 167 -2.08 -7.88 -15.62
C THR A 167 -1.94 -8.64 -16.92
N ARG A 168 -2.06 -9.97 -16.85
CA ARG A 168 -1.99 -10.84 -18.02
C ARG A 168 -3.09 -10.53 -19.01
N ALA A 169 -2.85 -10.87 -20.26
CA ALA A 169 -3.84 -10.87 -21.35
C ALA A 169 -3.77 -12.24 -22.06
N PRO A 170 -4.70 -13.15 -21.83
CA PRO A 170 -4.67 -14.49 -22.40
C PRO A 170 -4.81 -14.46 -23.92
N ASP A 171 -3.92 -15.16 -24.64
CA ASP A 171 -4.01 -15.37 -26.09
C ASP A 171 -4.64 -16.71 -26.48
N LYS A 172 -4.65 -17.65 -25.54
CA LYS A 172 -5.26 -18.99 -25.65
C LYS A 172 -5.95 -19.33 -24.33
N PHE A 173 -6.67 -20.43 -24.30
CA PHE A 173 -7.22 -20.92 -23.04
C PHE A 173 -6.08 -21.23 -22.06
N GLU A 174 -6.18 -20.68 -20.88
CA GLU A 174 -5.29 -20.94 -19.76
C GLU A 174 -6.09 -21.05 -18.46
N ALA A 175 -5.61 -21.85 -17.54
CA ALA A 175 -6.18 -21.98 -16.21
C ALA A 175 -5.05 -22.12 -15.19
N HIS A 176 -5.22 -21.55 -14.03
CA HIS A 176 -4.28 -21.76 -12.94
C HIS A 176 -5.01 -21.90 -11.60
N VAL A 177 -4.41 -22.68 -10.72
CA VAL A 177 -4.83 -22.80 -9.32
C VAL A 177 -3.57 -22.77 -8.46
N LYS A 178 -3.57 -21.94 -7.43
CA LYS A 178 -2.46 -21.82 -6.49
C LYS A 178 -2.98 -21.91 -5.06
N ALA A 179 -2.45 -22.87 -4.29
CA ALA A 179 -2.71 -23.03 -2.88
C ALA A 179 -1.44 -22.68 -2.09
N GLN A 180 -1.58 -21.86 -1.08
CA GLN A 180 -0.51 -21.42 -0.20
C GLN A 180 -0.90 -21.63 1.26
N ALA A 181 0.07 -22.02 2.08
CA ALA A 181 -0.04 -22.06 3.53
C ALA A 181 1.15 -21.30 4.13
N PHE A 182 0.93 -20.66 5.26
CA PHE A 182 1.98 -19.93 5.96
C PHE A 182 1.79 -20.04 7.48
N ARG A 183 2.93 -19.92 8.19
CA ARG A 183 2.99 -19.94 9.65
C ARG A 183 4.06 -18.99 10.13
N GLU A 184 3.65 -18.05 10.98
CA GLU A 184 4.54 -17.13 11.68
C GLU A 184 4.85 -17.65 13.08
N ASP A 185 6.13 -17.65 13.46
CA ASP A 185 6.61 -17.95 14.81
C ASP A 185 6.82 -16.62 15.55
N PHE A 186 5.85 -16.22 16.38
CA PHE A 186 5.84 -14.93 17.06
C PHE A 186 6.20 -15.06 18.56
N SER A 187 7.11 -14.19 19.02
CA SER A 187 7.49 -14.09 20.43
C SER A 187 7.83 -12.65 20.81
N LEU A 188 6.94 -12.02 21.56
CA LEU A 188 7.14 -10.67 22.08
C LEU A 188 6.38 -10.49 23.41
N TYR A 189 7.05 -9.95 24.41
CA TYR A 189 6.50 -9.84 25.78
C TYR A 189 6.02 -11.23 26.30
N ASN A 190 4.83 -11.30 26.90
CA ASN A 190 4.24 -12.55 27.37
C ASN A 190 3.45 -13.31 26.29
N THR A 191 3.49 -12.86 25.02
CA THR A 191 2.91 -13.58 23.89
C THR A 191 3.97 -14.44 23.21
N GLN A 192 3.77 -15.77 23.20
CA GLN A 192 4.58 -16.72 22.46
C GLN A 192 3.61 -17.70 21.78
N GLN A 193 3.36 -17.49 20.50
CA GLN A 193 2.35 -18.23 19.74
C GLN A 193 2.76 -18.37 18.26
N HIS A 194 2.05 -19.26 17.57
CA HIS A 194 2.13 -19.42 16.13
C HIS A 194 0.86 -18.86 15.51
N TYR A 195 1.02 -18.07 14.43
CA TYR A 195 -0.08 -17.51 13.67
C TYR A 195 -0.04 -18.09 12.27
N GLU A 196 -1.15 -18.70 11.87
CA GLU A 196 -1.23 -19.52 10.66
C GLU A 196 -2.30 -18.95 9.73
N GLY A 197 -2.19 -19.29 8.46
CA GLY A 197 -3.21 -19.00 7.48
C GLY A 197 -2.96 -19.73 6.17
N ASN A 198 -3.92 -19.57 5.28
CA ASN A 198 -3.87 -20.16 3.94
C ASN A 198 -4.48 -19.20 2.92
N LYS A 199 -4.07 -19.37 1.67
CA LYS A 199 -4.64 -18.66 0.54
C LYS A 199 -4.86 -19.61 -0.63
N LEU A 200 -6.02 -19.51 -1.25
CA LEU A 200 -6.35 -20.17 -2.50
C LEU A 200 -6.60 -19.12 -3.57
N GLU A 201 -5.93 -19.26 -4.72
CA GLU A 201 -6.13 -18.43 -5.91
C GLU A 201 -6.47 -19.32 -7.08
N ALA A 202 -7.40 -18.92 -7.91
CA ALA A 202 -7.76 -19.61 -9.15
C ALA A 202 -8.05 -18.58 -10.24
N GLY A 203 -7.58 -18.85 -11.45
CA GLY A 203 -7.84 -18.01 -12.60
C GLY A 203 -8.07 -18.84 -13.85
N LEU A 204 -8.92 -18.30 -14.71
CA LEU A 204 -9.27 -18.83 -16.02
C LEU A 204 -9.19 -17.71 -17.04
N GLY A 205 -8.67 -18.00 -18.21
CA GLY A 205 -8.63 -17.01 -19.29
C GLY A 205 -8.64 -17.66 -20.66
N GLY A 206 -8.94 -16.86 -21.67
CA GLY A 206 -8.92 -17.33 -23.04
C GLY A 206 -9.24 -16.24 -24.05
N ARG A 207 -9.10 -16.61 -25.31
CA ARG A 207 -9.43 -15.75 -26.45
C ARG A 207 -10.29 -16.50 -27.45
N VAL A 208 -11.34 -15.84 -27.89
CA VAL A 208 -12.22 -16.32 -28.97
C VAL A 208 -12.30 -15.21 -30.00
N GLY A 209 -11.59 -15.36 -31.10
CA GLY A 209 -11.50 -14.32 -32.13
C GLY A 209 -10.91 -13.02 -31.56
N ALA A 210 -11.67 -11.94 -31.71
CA ALA A 210 -11.29 -10.61 -31.22
C ALA A 210 -11.52 -10.40 -29.70
N LEU A 211 -12.18 -11.34 -29.01
CA LEU A 211 -12.53 -11.21 -27.59
C LEU A 211 -11.60 -12.06 -26.72
N ALA A 212 -10.84 -11.43 -25.84
CA ALA A 212 -10.15 -12.09 -24.74
C ALA A 212 -10.92 -11.87 -23.45
N TRP A 213 -10.91 -12.87 -22.59
CA TRP A 213 -11.58 -12.83 -21.29
C TRP A 213 -10.69 -13.44 -20.21
N GLN A 214 -10.84 -12.97 -18.99
CA GLN A 214 -10.12 -13.46 -17.81
C GLN A 214 -11.02 -13.36 -16.59
N LEU A 215 -11.02 -14.40 -15.77
CA LEU A 215 -11.73 -14.47 -14.50
C LEU A 215 -10.74 -14.96 -13.44
N ASP A 216 -10.60 -14.22 -12.35
CA ASP A 216 -9.73 -14.55 -11.25
C ASP A 216 -10.52 -14.48 -9.93
N ALA A 217 -10.20 -15.36 -9.00
CA ALA A 217 -10.78 -15.37 -7.67
C ALA A 217 -9.73 -15.77 -6.62
N SER A 218 -9.83 -15.22 -5.42
CA SER A 218 -8.98 -15.63 -4.31
C SER A 218 -9.74 -15.67 -2.99
N HIS A 219 -9.32 -16.57 -2.11
CA HIS A 219 -9.75 -16.69 -0.73
C HIS A 219 -8.53 -16.71 0.18
N LEU A 220 -8.53 -15.87 1.22
CA LEU A 220 -7.49 -15.81 2.25
C LEU A 220 -8.16 -15.98 3.62
N ASP A 221 -7.64 -16.90 4.43
CA ASP A 221 -7.93 -17.02 5.86
C ASP A 221 -6.62 -16.84 6.63
N SER A 222 -6.55 -15.87 7.55
CA SER A 222 -5.30 -15.48 8.21
C SER A 222 -5.52 -15.06 9.65
N HIS A 223 -4.70 -15.62 10.54
CA HIS A 223 -4.54 -15.15 11.91
C HIS A 223 -3.30 -14.28 12.00
N GLY A 224 -3.46 -13.03 12.42
CA GLY A 224 -2.37 -12.07 12.63
C GLY A 224 -1.88 -12.06 14.06
N HIS A 225 -0.61 -11.75 14.26
CA HIS A 225 -0.03 -11.51 15.58
C HIS A 225 -0.57 -10.21 16.20
N PRO A 226 -0.39 -9.97 17.55
CA PRO A 226 -0.81 -8.74 18.17
C PRO A 226 -0.20 -7.50 17.52
N MET A 227 -1.04 -6.58 17.05
CA MET A 227 -0.58 -5.31 16.48
C MET A 227 -0.36 -4.24 17.53
N SER A 228 -0.95 -4.39 18.73
CA SER A 228 -0.81 -3.43 19.82
C SER A 228 -0.89 -4.12 21.19
N PHE A 229 -0.57 -3.36 22.23
CA PHE A 229 -0.57 -3.87 23.60
C PHE A 229 -1.32 -2.89 24.50
N ALA A 230 -2.17 -3.41 25.39
CA ALA A 230 -2.81 -2.65 26.46
C ALA A 230 -1.73 -2.10 27.38
N ALA A 231 -1.62 -0.78 27.46
CA ALA A 231 -0.54 -0.12 28.19
C ALA A 231 -1.07 1.09 28.98
N ASN A 232 -0.28 1.52 29.97
CA ASN A 232 -0.50 2.75 30.74
C ASN A 232 -1.92 2.87 31.31
N PRO A 233 -2.37 1.95 32.19
CA PRO A 233 -3.66 2.05 32.85
C PRO A 233 -3.72 3.33 33.70
N SER A 234 -4.89 3.94 33.78
CA SER A 234 -5.08 5.14 34.59
C SER A 234 -4.95 4.81 36.07
N ARG A 235 -4.14 5.57 36.81
CA ARG A 235 -3.98 5.42 38.27
C ARG A 235 -5.33 5.70 38.93
N TYR A 236 -5.73 4.82 39.86
CA TYR A 236 -6.96 4.98 40.63
C TYR A 236 -6.65 5.41 42.04
N THR A 237 -7.23 6.53 42.47
CA THR A 237 -7.00 7.14 43.78
C THR A 237 -8.20 7.00 44.74
N GLY A 238 -9.30 6.42 44.27
CA GLY A 238 -10.50 6.25 45.06
C GLY A 238 -10.44 5.09 46.09
N SER A 239 -11.51 4.97 46.89
CA SER A 239 -11.60 3.98 47.95
C SER A 239 -12.12 2.60 47.52
N ALA A 240 -12.60 2.43 46.26
CA ALA A 240 -13.16 1.15 45.81
C ALA A 240 -12.12 0.01 45.95
N ALA A 241 -12.63 -1.19 46.19
CA ALA A 241 -11.84 -2.40 46.22
C ALA A 241 -11.16 -2.66 44.87
N ALA A 242 -9.97 -3.21 44.88
CA ALA A 242 -9.20 -3.57 43.69
C ALA A 242 -8.91 -5.06 43.68
N THR A 243 -9.02 -5.69 42.55
CA THR A 243 -8.59 -7.08 42.35
C THR A 243 -7.07 -7.12 42.27
N ALA A 244 -6.44 -7.86 43.21
CA ALA A 244 -4.99 -8.09 43.12
C ALA A 244 -4.68 -8.94 41.90
N VAL A 245 -3.72 -8.51 41.08
CA VAL A 245 -3.35 -9.21 39.84
C VAL A 245 -1.83 -9.31 39.70
N SER A 246 -1.40 -10.37 39.04
CA SER A 246 -0.01 -10.58 38.56
C SER A 246 0.05 -10.55 37.04
N GLY A 247 1.25 -10.58 36.45
CA GLY A 247 1.46 -10.72 34.99
C GLY A 247 1.62 -9.41 34.22
N ALA A 248 1.50 -8.25 34.89
CA ALA A 248 1.88 -6.97 34.29
C ALA A 248 3.39 -6.92 34.00
N LEU A 249 3.78 -6.42 32.85
CA LEU A 249 5.19 -6.23 32.47
C LEU A 249 5.59 -4.77 32.61
N ARG A 250 6.76 -4.54 33.20
CA ARG A 250 7.40 -3.21 33.17
C ARG A 250 8.18 -3.05 31.89
N ASP A 251 7.92 -1.96 31.19
CA ASP A 251 8.56 -1.60 29.93
C ASP A 251 8.86 -0.09 29.94
N THR A 252 9.55 0.37 28.90
CA THR A 252 9.86 1.78 28.69
C THR A 252 9.17 2.25 27.40
N ASP A 253 8.54 3.40 27.44
CA ASP A 253 7.92 3.98 26.24
C ASP A 253 8.97 4.62 25.29
N PRO A 254 8.59 5.04 24.08
CA PRO A 254 9.52 5.68 23.14
C PRO A 254 10.24 6.91 23.66
N TYR A 255 9.75 7.53 24.73
CA TYR A 255 10.31 8.76 25.33
C TYR A 255 11.15 8.49 26.59
N GLY A 256 11.40 7.19 26.89
CA GLY A 256 12.17 6.78 28.05
C GLY A 256 11.38 6.72 29.37
N ALA A 257 10.06 6.98 29.33
CA ALA A 257 9.21 6.89 30.50
C ALA A 257 8.82 5.43 30.79
N SER A 258 8.79 5.07 32.08
CA SER A 258 8.33 3.74 32.52
C SER A 258 6.84 3.56 32.20
N ARG A 259 6.50 2.41 31.61
CA ARG A 259 5.10 2.02 31.33
C ARG A 259 4.83 0.60 31.82
N LEU A 260 3.54 0.29 32.01
CA LEU A 260 3.05 -1.05 32.27
C LEU A 260 2.40 -1.59 30.99
N LEU A 261 2.78 -2.80 30.58
CA LEU A 261 2.11 -3.58 29.53
C LEU A 261 1.28 -4.66 30.20
N LEU A 262 -0.01 -4.74 29.84
CA LEU A 262 -1.01 -5.53 30.54
C LEU A 262 -1.56 -6.69 29.72
N GLY A 263 -1.33 -6.67 28.41
CA GLY A 263 -1.83 -7.70 27.51
C GLY A 263 -1.69 -7.34 26.03
N ALA A 264 -1.91 -8.31 25.19
CA ALA A 264 -1.93 -8.19 23.73
C ALA A 264 -3.31 -7.71 23.24
N THR A 265 -3.32 -6.81 22.25
CA THR A 265 -4.55 -6.29 21.64
C THR A 265 -4.43 -6.24 20.12
N SER A 266 -5.56 -6.10 19.44
CA SER A 266 -5.60 -6.11 17.97
C SER A 266 -4.98 -7.38 17.39
N VAL A 267 -5.42 -8.54 17.87
CA VAL A 267 -5.09 -9.86 17.34
C VAL A 267 -6.19 -10.21 16.34
N ASP A 268 -5.91 -10.04 15.06
CA ASP A 268 -6.93 -10.13 14.02
C ASP A 268 -7.03 -11.55 13.45
N HIS A 269 -8.24 -12.07 13.36
CA HIS A 269 -8.60 -13.15 12.44
C HIS A 269 -9.30 -12.53 11.24
N THR A 270 -8.70 -12.69 10.06
CA THR A 270 -9.14 -12.02 8.84
C THR A 270 -9.47 -13.04 7.76
N THR A 271 -10.67 -12.94 7.19
CA THR A 271 -11.08 -13.71 6.01
C THR A 271 -11.35 -12.73 4.87
N GLN A 272 -10.71 -12.94 3.71
CA GLN A 272 -10.87 -12.08 2.55
C GLN A 272 -11.22 -12.92 1.32
N ASP A 273 -12.17 -12.43 0.54
CA ASP A 273 -12.51 -12.98 -0.77
C ASP A 273 -12.37 -11.87 -1.81
N SER A 274 -11.79 -12.18 -2.96
CA SER A 274 -11.77 -11.30 -4.11
C SER A 274 -12.16 -12.03 -5.38
N ALA A 275 -12.80 -11.32 -6.30
CA ALA A 275 -13.10 -11.79 -7.64
C ALA A 275 -12.88 -10.65 -8.64
N ARG A 276 -12.27 -10.97 -9.77
CA ARG A 276 -12.06 -10.03 -10.87
C ARG A 276 -12.46 -10.66 -12.20
N ALA A 277 -13.11 -9.86 -13.04
CA ALA A 277 -13.39 -10.18 -14.43
C ALA A 277 -12.79 -9.11 -15.32
N LYS A 278 -12.10 -9.52 -16.40
CA LYS A 278 -11.55 -8.63 -17.42
C LYS A 278 -11.99 -9.14 -18.80
N LEU A 279 -12.65 -8.28 -19.56
CA LEU A 279 -13.02 -8.51 -20.96
C LEU A 279 -12.22 -7.53 -21.82
N THR A 280 -11.56 -8.04 -22.85
CA THR A 280 -10.79 -7.22 -23.79
C THR A 280 -11.23 -7.55 -25.21
N TRP A 281 -11.70 -6.56 -25.92
CA TRP A 281 -12.19 -6.68 -27.28
C TRP A 281 -11.33 -5.86 -28.24
N ASP A 282 -10.66 -6.54 -29.17
CA ASP A 282 -9.97 -5.92 -30.28
C ASP A 282 -11.00 -5.55 -31.35
N ILE A 283 -11.59 -4.33 -31.23
CA ILE A 283 -12.65 -3.81 -32.15
C ILE A 283 -12.13 -3.77 -33.58
N THR A 284 -10.88 -3.32 -33.72
CA THR A 284 -10.08 -3.39 -34.95
C THR A 284 -8.66 -3.83 -34.60
N PRO A 285 -7.78 -4.14 -35.56
CA PRO A 285 -6.36 -4.42 -35.27
C PRO A 285 -5.62 -3.31 -34.50
N THR A 286 -6.17 -2.09 -34.50
CA THR A 286 -5.54 -0.90 -33.88
C THR A 286 -6.39 -0.23 -32.81
N LEU A 287 -7.60 -0.73 -32.51
CA LEU A 287 -8.51 -0.18 -31.52
C LEU A 287 -8.98 -1.29 -30.57
N ARG A 288 -8.72 -1.12 -29.28
CA ARG A 288 -9.04 -2.06 -28.21
C ARG A 288 -9.95 -1.43 -27.15
N ALA A 289 -10.98 -2.14 -26.76
CA ALA A 289 -11.77 -1.85 -25.56
C ALA A 289 -11.49 -2.88 -24.47
N SER A 290 -11.47 -2.47 -23.22
CA SER A 290 -11.36 -3.39 -22.07
C SER A 290 -12.31 -2.95 -20.97
N TYR A 291 -13.07 -3.89 -20.44
CA TYR A 291 -13.90 -3.69 -19.25
C TYR A 291 -13.36 -4.56 -18.11
N GLN A 292 -13.26 -3.97 -16.90
CA GLN A 292 -12.80 -4.63 -15.70
C GLN A 292 -13.84 -4.46 -14.60
N LEU A 293 -14.15 -5.55 -13.92
CA LEU A 293 -15.00 -5.60 -12.73
C LEU A 293 -14.21 -6.27 -11.62
N GLY A 294 -14.03 -5.59 -10.50
CA GLY A 294 -13.37 -6.11 -9.31
C GLY A 294 -14.31 -6.08 -8.10
N TYR A 295 -14.39 -7.15 -7.35
CA TYR A 295 -15.09 -7.24 -6.09
C TYR A 295 -14.17 -7.77 -5.00
N TRP A 296 -14.18 -7.14 -3.84
CA TRP A 296 -13.47 -7.59 -2.66
C TRP A 296 -14.34 -7.49 -1.44
N GLN A 297 -14.29 -8.50 -0.59
CA GLN A 297 -14.89 -8.46 0.72
C GLN A 297 -13.90 -8.89 1.80
N ASN A 298 -14.12 -8.38 3.01
CA ASN A 298 -13.32 -8.68 4.18
C ASN A 298 -14.20 -8.82 5.42
N ARG A 299 -13.87 -9.78 6.24
CA ARG A 299 -14.33 -9.90 7.60
C ARG A 299 -13.13 -10.02 8.53
N SER A 300 -13.04 -9.14 9.52
CA SER A 300 -11.99 -9.20 10.53
C SER A 300 -12.64 -9.18 11.91
N ASP A 301 -12.29 -10.16 12.74
CA ASP A 301 -12.61 -10.21 14.15
C ASP A 301 -11.31 -9.97 14.93
N SER A 302 -11.19 -8.82 15.59
CA SER A 302 -10.03 -8.40 16.37
C SER A 302 -10.26 -8.73 17.83
N THR A 303 -9.43 -9.61 18.39
CA THR A 303 -9.53 -10.03 19.80
C THR A 303 -8.38 -9.45 20.64
N VAL A 304 -8.43 -9.73 21.94
CA VAL A 304 -7.48 -9.27 22.95
C VAL A 304 -7.12 -10.41 23.90
N ASP A 305 -5.89 -10.40 24.44
CA ASP A 305 -5.45 -11.36 25.45
C ASP A 305 -4.80 -10.61 26.62
N SER A 306 -5.40 -10.73 27.81
CA SER A 306 -4.86 -10.12 29.02
C SER A 306 -3.74 -10.97 29.62
N TYR A 307 -2.63 -10.34 29.96
CA TYR A 307 -1.55 -10.97 30.76
C TYR A 307 -1.89 -11.03 32.25
N LEU A 308 -2.85 -10.18 32.67
CA LEU A 308 -3.23 -10.07 34.08
C LEU A 308 -3.96 -11.33 34.55
N ARG A 309 -3.56 -11.85 35.72
CA ARG A 309 -4.17 -13.01 36.35
C ARG A 309 -4.56 -12.64 37.78
N ASN A 310 -5.80 -12.97 38.20
CA ASN A 310 -6.24 -12.86 39.58
C ASN A 310 -5.69 -14.02 40.43
N ALA A 311 -6.03 -14.07 41.74
CA ALA A 311 -5.61 -15.11 42.65
C ALA A 311 -6.07 -16.54 42.26
N ALA A 312 -7.13 -16.66 41.48
CA ALA A 312 -7.62 -17.93 40.95
C ALA A 312 -6.95 -18.31 39.62
N GLY A 313 -6.02 -17.49 39.07
CA GLY A 313 -5.36 -17.70 37.80
C GLY A 313 -6.20 -17.27 36.57
N GLU A 314 -7.35 -16.64 36.78
CA GLU A 314 -8.24 -16.19 35.71
C GLU A 314 -7.76 -14.86 35.11
N ALA A 315 -7.97 -14.69 33.79
CA ALA A 315 -7.60 -13.47 33.09
C ALA A 315 -8.52 -12.29 33.46
N VAL A 316 -7.95 -11.12 33.71
CA VAL A 316 -8.66 -9.90 34.09
C VAL A 316 -8.60 -8.87 32.97
N TYR A 317 -9.78 -8.43 32.49
CA TYR A 317 -9.88 -7.51 31.33
C TYR A 317 -10.46 -6.14 31.69
N SER A 318 -11.09 -6.00 32.86
CA SER A 318 -11.78 -4.75 33.26
C SER A 318 -11.76 -4.54 34.78
N GLY A 319 -12.26 -3.39 35.22
CA GLY A 319 -12.39 -3.05 36.62
C GLY A 319 -11.18 -2.31 37.18
N ILE A 320 -11.12 -2.28 38.52
CA ILE A 320 -10.01 -1.71 39.29
C ILE A 320 -9.10 -2.85 39.71
N VAL A 321 -7.81 -2.77 39.36
CA VAL A 321 -6.80 -3.78 39.68
C VAL A 321 -5.73 -3.20 40.59
N SER A 322 -5.09 -4.04 41.38
CA SER A 322 -3.90 -3.71 42.16
C SER A 322 -2.70 -4.43 41.56
N ILE A 323 -1.71 -3.65 41.09
CA ILE A 323 -0.44 -4.12 40.55
C ILE A 323 0.66 -3.58 41.49
N ASP A 324 1.41 -4.46 42.13
CA ASP A 324 2.48 -4.09 43.07
C ASP A 324 2.00 -3.10 44.13
N GLY A 325 0.79 -3.30 44.65
CA GLY A 325 0.18 -2.44 45.69
C GLY A 325 -0.42 -1.12 45.21
N GLN A 326 -0.23 -0.75 43.94
CA GLN A 326 -0.81 0.44 43.31
C GLN A 326 -2.10 0.10 42.56
N LYS A 327 -3.18 0.89 42.82
CA LYS A 327 -4.45 0.69 42.14
C LYS A 327 -4.49 1.39 40.78
N TYR A 328 -5.12 0.72 39.80
CA TYR A 328 -5.32 1.21 38.41
C TYR A 328 -6.72 0.86 37.92
N THR A 329 -7.24 1.69 37.01
CA THR A 329 -8.47 1.41 36.24
C THR A 329 -8.10 0.92 34.86
N LEU A 330 -8.60 -0.26 34.46
CA LEU A 330 -8.35 -0.82 33.13
C LEU A 330 -9.18 -0.15 32.05
N GLY A 331 -10.39 0.35 32.37
CA GLY A 331 -11.25 1.01 31.38
C GLY A 331 -11.48 0.13 30.14
N THR A 332 -11.34 0.72 28.95
CA THR A 332 -11.52 0.07 27.65
C THR A 332 -10.19 -0.38 27.01
N LEU A 333 -9.11 -0.56 27.78
CA LEU A 333 -7.80 -0.96 27.24
C LEU A 333 -7.84 -2.31 26.51
N PHE A 334 -8.77 -3.19 26.87
CA PHE A 334 -8.99 -4.50 26.24
C PHE A 334 -10.25 -4.53 25.35
N ALA A 335 -10.49 -3.48 24.58
CA ALA A 335 -11.61 -3.43 23.68
C ALA A 335 -11.33 -4.23 22.39
N PRO A 336 -12.09 -5.31 22.11
CA PRO A 336 -12.06 -5.99 20.82
C PRO A 336 -12.79 -5.17 19.76
N SER A 337 -12.74 -5.62 18.50
CA SER A 337 -13.51 -5.00 17.43
C SER A 337 -13.86 -5.98 16.33
N GLN A 338 -14.88 -5.64 15.56
CA GLN A 338 -15.28 -6.38 14.36
C GLN A 338 -15.34 -5.44 13.17
N ARG A 339 -15.02 -5.96 11.98
CA ARG A 339 -15.13 -5.22 10.73
C ARG A 339 -15.69 -6.10 9.63
N GLN A 340 -16.54 -5.50 8.79
CA GLN A 340 -17.10 -6.12 7.60
C GLN A 340 -17.01 -5.10 6.46
N GLU A 341 -16.35 -5.47 5.38
CA GLU A 341 -16.15 -4.63 4.20
C GLU A 341 -16.58 -5.38 2.95
N ALA A 342 -17.17 -4.68 1.99
CA ALA A 342 -17.44 -5.16 0.64
C ALA A 342 -17.30 -3.98 -0.32
N HIS A 343 -16.36 -4.07 -1.24
CA HIS A 343 -16.01 -3.00 -2.17
C HIS A 343 -16.12 -3.47 -3.61
N LEU A 344 -16.49 -2.56 -4.50
CA LEU A 344 -16.66 -2.80 -5.93
C LEU A 344 -15.82 -1.81 -6.73
N SER A 345 -15.16 -2.30 -7.76
CA SER A 345 -14.42 -1.49 -8.73
C SER A 345 -14.91 -1.80 -10.14
N ASN A 346 -15.18 -0.76 -10.92
CA ASN A 346 -15.50 -0.86 -12.35
C ASN A 346 -14.54 0.01 -13.13
N ALA A 347 -14.08 -0.46 -14.29
CA ALA A 347 -13.30 0.36 -15.19
C ALA A 347 -13.54 0.00 -16.66
N LEU A 348 -13.60 1.03 -17.48
CA LEU A 348 -13.67 0.94 -18.94
C LEU A 348 -12.44 1.63 -19.53
N THR A 349 -11.70 0.91 -20.36
CA THR A 349 -10.56 1.43 -21.11
C THR A 349 -10.86 1.32 -22.60
N LEU A 350 -10.59 2.39 -23.34
CA LEU A 350 -10.58 2.39 -24.79
C LEU A 350 -9.25 2.96 -25.26
N ALA A 351 -8.51 2.22 -26.09
CA ALA A 351 -7.17 2.60 -26.49
C ALA A 351 -6.89 2.28 -27.97
N SER A 352 -6.27 3.22 -28.66
CA SER A 352 -5.66 2.96 -29.96
C SER A 352 -4.19 2.54 -29.79
N HIS A 353 -3.70 1.73 -30.69
CA HIS A 353 -2.31 1.28 -30.76
C HIS A 353 -1.88 1.08 -32.21
N THR A 354 -1.97 2.17 -32.95
CA THR A 354 -1.62 2.20 -34.39
C THR A 354 -0.11 2.06 -34.60
N GLY A 355 0.69 2.49 -33.59
CA GLY A 355 2.14 2.68 -33.77
C GLY A 355 2.49 3.78 -34.77
N GLY A 356 1.49 4.48 -35.31
CA GLY A 356 1.59 5.57 -36.28
C GLY A 356 1.72 6.95 -35.61
N GLU A 357 1.22 7.97 -36.32
CA GLU A 357 1.28 9.36 -35.82
C GLU A 357 0.47 9.59 -34.58
N TRP A 358 -0.70 8.94 -34.47
CA TRP A 358 -1.62 9.14 -33.35
C TRP A 358 -1.93 7.83 -32.64
N ASP A 359 -1.73 7.87 -31.33
CA ASP A 359 -2.31 6.91 -30.41
C ASP A 359 -3.00 7.65 -29.27
N TRP A 360 -4.02 7.03 -28.66
CA TRP A 360 -4.75 7.61 -27.55
C TRP A 360 -5.32 6.53 -26.64
N GLN A 361 -5.58 6.91 -25.41
CA GLN A 361 -6.20 6.05 -24.40
C GLN A 361 -7.20 6.87 -23.57
N ALA A 362 -8.40 6.31 -23.37
CA ALA A 362 -9.38 6.81 -22.42
C ALA A 362 -9.64 5.74 -21.35
N VAL A 363 -9.57 6.11 -20.08
CA VAL A 363 -9.86 5.23 -18.94
C VAL A 363 -10.87 5.91 -18.04
N ALA A 364 -12.01 5.26 -17.79
CA ALA A 364 -12.99 5.69 -16.80
C ALA A 364 -13.10 4.64 -15.72
N SER A 365 -13.04 5.03 -14.44
CA SER A 365 -13.17 4.09 -13.33
C SER A 365 -14.03 4.63 -12.20
N ASP A 366 -14.62 3.69 -11.45
CA ASP A 366 -15.46 3.94 -10.28
C ASP A 366 -15.15 2.90 -9.21
N TYR A 367 -14.87 3.35 -7.99
CA TYR A 367 -14.61 2.52 -6.82
C TYR A 367 -15.58 2.88 -5.71
N ARG A 368 -16.29 1.90 -5.17
CA ARG A 368 -17.34 2.09 -4.16
C ARG A 368 -17.20 1.18 -2.98
N TYR A 369 -17.42 1.72 -1.80
CA TYR A 369 -17.68 0.97 -0.57
C TYR A 369 -19.16 0.62 -0.54
N LEU A 370 -19.48 -0.62 -0.92
CA LEU A 370 -20.86 -1.13 -0.83
C LEU A 370 -21.22 -1.37 0.64
N LYS A 371 -20.23 -1.75 1.43
CA LYS A 371 -20.29 -1.93 2.87
C LYS A 371 -18.90 -1.66 3.46
N ASP A 372 -18.82 -0.87 4.50
CA ASP A 372 -17.63 -0.74 5.35
C ASP A 372 -18.12 -0.42 6.77
N HIS A 373 -18.27 -1.46 7.57
CA HIS A 373 -18.84 -1.42 8.90
C HIS A 373 -17.80 -1.83 9.93
N SER A 374 -17.66 -1.07 11.00
CA SER A 374 -16.87 -1.46 12.16
C SER A 374 -17.68 -1.37 13.44
N ARG A 375 -17.42 -2.28 14.38
CA ARG A 375 -18.08 -2.36 15.67
C ARG A 375 -17.06 -2.50 16.78
N ALA A 376 -17.26 -1.82 17.91
CA ALA A 376 -16.42 -1.93 19.09
C ALA A 376 -17.21 -1.55 20.35
N PRO A 377 -16.89 -2.12 21.53
CA PRO A 377 -17.47 -1.69 22.79
C PRO A 377 -17.07 -0.25 23.12
N SER A 378 -17.96 0.50 23.73
CA SER A 378 -17.73 1.84 24.29
C SER A 378 -17.55 1.81 25.82
N VAL A 379 -17.73 0.65 26.42
CA VAL A 379 -17.60 0.40 27.87
C VAL A 379 -16.58 -0.70 28.12
N ALA A 380 -16.07 -0.76 29.34
CA ALA A 380 -15.22 -1.87 29.79
C ALA A 380 -16.02 -3.17 29.80
N ILE A 381 -15.46 -4.25 29.27
CA ILE A 381 -16.06 -5.58 29.22
C ILE A 381 -15.23 -6.57 30.05
N ALA A 382 -15.90 -7.53 30.69
CA ALA A 382 -15.23 -8.49 31.58
C ALA A 382 -14.46 -9.59 30.80
N ASN A 383 -14.84 -9.83 29.53
CA ASN A 383 -14.09 -10.73 28.63
C ASN A 383 -14.33 -10.32 27.16
N PRO A 384 -13.45 -10.72 26.22
CA PRO A 384 -13.50 -10.30 24.82
C PRO A 384 -14.75 -10.73 24.04
N ARG A 385 -15.51 -11.71 24.54
CA ARG A 385 -16.73 -12.24 23.90
C ARG A 385 -18.00 -11.66 24.51
N GLN A 386 -17.89 -10.81 25.51
CA GLN A 386 -19.05 -10.20 26.17
C GLN A 386 -19.62 -9.07 25.29
N GLY A 387 -20.93 -9.11 25.06
CA GLY A 387 -21.68 -7.99 24.50
C GLY A 387 -21.74 -6.79 25.42
N GLY A 388 -22.50 -5.79 25.03
CA GLY A 388 -22.72 -4.57 25.81
C GLY A 388 -22.66 -3.31 24.97
N ALA A 389 -22.87 -2.17 25.61
CA ALA A 389 -22.90 -0.88 24.92
C ALA A 389 -21.65 -0.62 24.07
N GLY A 390 -21.85 -0.10 22.88
CA GLY A 390 -20.79 0.12 21.93
C GLY A 390 -21.10 1.16 20.87
N ARG A 391 -20.33 1.10 19.80
CA ARG A 391 -20.48 1.97 18.62
C ARG A 391 -20.42 1.16 17.33
N ILE A 392 -21.13 1.66 16.33
CA ILE A 392 -21.14 1.14 14.97
C ILE A 392 -20.73 2.29 14.07
N THR A 393 -19.63 2.14 13.31
CA THR A 393 -19.21 3.13 12.30
C THR A 393 -19.48 2.56 10.92
N LEU A 394 -20.11 3.35 10.06
CA LEU A 394 -20.47 3.01 8.68
C LEU A 394 -19.77 3.99 7.74
N MET A 395 -19.18 3.45 6.67
CA MET A 395 -18.59 4.24 5.59
C MET A 395 -19.19 3.86 4.22
N ASP A 396 -20.39 3.32 4.20
CA ASP A 396 -21.12 2.99 2.97
C ASP A 396 -21.33 4.25 2.13
N GLY A 397 -21.15 4.16 0.80
CA GLY A 397 -21.25 5.29 -0.11
C GLY A 397 -19.93 6.10 -0.25
N THR A 398 -18.91 5.78 0.54
CA THR A 398 -17.55 6.28 0.32
C THR A 398 -16.96 5.71 -0.97
N GLY A 399 -16.12 6.47 -1.67
CA GLY A 399 -15.48 5.98 -2.89
C GLY A 399 -14.86 7.09 -3.73
N TRP A 400 -14.47 6.74 -4.96
CA TRP A 400 -13.92 7.70 -5.93
C TRP A 400 -14.24 7.30 -7.36
N GLN A 401 -14.16 8.30 -8.23
CA GLN A 401 -14.30 8.18 -9.69
C GLN A 401 -13.11 8.83 -10.34
N THR A 402 -12.61 8.23 -11.43
CA THR A 402 -11.54 8.83 -12.22
C THR A 402 -11.88 8.75 -13.71
N PHE A 403 -11.39 9.73 -14.46
CA PHE A 403 -11.39 9.73 -15.91
C PHE A 403 -10.08 10.29 -16.43
N ASP A 404 -9.38 9.52 -17.24
CA ASP A 404 -8.13 9.90 -17.90
C ASP A 404 -8.30 9.80 -19.42
N LEU A 405 -7.97 10.85 -20.12
CA LEU A 405 -7.82 10.87 -21.59
C LEU A 405 -6.40 11.28 -21.93
N LYS A 406 -5.67 10.43 -22.64
CA LYS A 406 -4.28 10.66 -23.05
C LYS A 406 -4.18 10.49 -24.57
N ALA A 407 -3.40 11.32 -25.22
CA ALA A 407 -3.07 11.20 -26.62
C ALA A 407 -1.56 11.38 -26.83
N ASP A 408 -1.00 10.55 -27.71
CA ASP A 408 0.38 10.62 -28.19
C ASP A 408 0.35 11.03 -29.65
N TRP A 409 1.08 12.10 -29.98
CA TRP A 409 1.29 12.55 -31.35
C TRP A 409 2.78 12.46 -31.71
N ARG A 410 3.06 11.73 -32.76
CA ARG A 410 4.40 11.47 -33.29
C ARG A 410 4.43 11.86 -34.77
N PRO A 411 4.81 13.10 -35.12
CA PRO A 411 4.91 13.55 -36.51
C PRO A 411 5.74 12.59 -37.37
N GLY A 412 5.19 12.18 -38.51
CA GLY A 412 5.86 11.22 -39.41
C GLY A 412 5.73 9.75 -39.00
N GLY A 413 4.91 9.43 -37.97
CA GLY A 413 4.47 8.06 -37.69
C GLY A 413 5.54 7.11 -37.13
N SER A 414 6.66 7.63 -36.59
CA SER A 414 7.77 6.83 -36.09
C SER A 414 8.07 7.10 -34.61
N ARG A 415 8.44 6.04 -33.85
CA ARG A 415 9.02 6.22 -32.51
C ARG A 415 10.37 6.96 -32.53
N ALA A 416 10.99 7.05 -33.71
CA ALA A 416 12.21 7.85 -33.94
C ALA A 416 11.90 9.31 -34.30
N SER A 417 10.62 9.74 -34.28
CA SER A 417 10.22 11.12 -34.54
C SER A 417 11.01 12.10 -33.67
N GLU A 418 11.35 13.24 -34.23
CA GLU A 418 12.04 14.32 -33.51
C GLU A 418 11.21 14.81 -32.34
N HIS A 419 9.90 14.90 -32.50
CA HIS A 419 8.94 15.27 -31.46
C HIS A 419 8.02 14.09 -31.11
N GLN A 420 7.76 13.89 -29.83
CA GLN A 420 6.76 12.97 -29.30
C GLN A 420 5.93 13.69 -28.26
N LEU A 421 4.83 14.30 -28.72
CA LEU A 421 3.90 15.00 -27.84
C LEU A 421 2.97 14.01 -27.16
N ARG A 422 2.86 14.13 -25.83
CA ARG A 422 1.82 13.52 -25.02
C ARG A 422 1.02 14.63 -24.34
N PHE A 423 -0.29 14.57 -24.45
CA PHE A 423 -1.18 15.50 -23.80
C PHE A 423 -2.48 14.82 -23.40
N GLY A 424 -3.22 15.46 -22.51
CA GLY A 424 -4.46 14.85 -22.06
C GLY A 424 -5.21 15.64 -21.00
N TYR A 425 -6.29 15.00 -20.55
CA TYR A 425 -7.16 15.49 -19.51
C TYR A 425 -7.30 14.42 -18.43
N HIS A 426 -7.31 14.85 -17.16
CA HIS A 426 -7.55 14.03 -15.99
C HIS A 426 -8.67 14.63 -15.15
N TYR A 427 -9.54 13.76 -14.65
CA TYR A 427 -10.56 14.09 -13.66
C TYR A 427 -10.52 13.04 -12.56
N ASP A 428 -10.58 13.50 -11.31
CA ASP A 428 -10.89 12.67 -10.16
C ASP A 428 -11.93 13.33 -9.26
N ARG A 429 -12.69 12.50 -8.54
CA ARG A 429 -13.61 12.91 -7.49
C ARG A 429 -13.58 11.89 -6.37
N TYR A 430 -13.41 12.37 -5.14
CA TYR A 430 -13.43 11.58 -3.92
C TYR A 430 -14.62 11.99 -3.06
N THR A 431 -15.33 10.99 -2.53
CA THR A 431 -16.46 11.17 -1.62
C THR A 431 -16.18 10.38 -0.36
N LEU A 432 -16.18 11.03 0.79
CA LEU A 432 -16.06 10.42 2.11
C LEU A 432 -17.36 10.64 2.86
N ASP A 433 -17.95 9.55 3.37
CA ASP A 433 -19.12 9.58 4.26
C ASP A 433 -18.86 8.58 5.39
N SER A 434 -18.68 9.08 6.60
CA SER A 434 -18.45 8.27 7.80
C SER A 434 -19.46 8.68 8.87
N ARG A 435 -20.21 7.71 9.37
CA ARG A 435 -21.27 7.90 10.34
C ARG A 435 -21.12 6.93 11.49
N THR A 436 -21.04 7.43 12.72
CA THR A 436 -20.93 6.60 13.93
C THR A 436 -22.21 6.69 14.76
N TYR A 437 -22.69 5.55 15.18
CA TYR A 437 -23.91 5.38 15.98
C TYR A 437 -23.60 4.67 17.28
N ALA A 438 -24.28 5.05 18.36
CA ALA A 438 -24.31 4.25 19.56
C ALA A 438 -25.10 2.95 19.33
N THR A 439 -24.78 1.91 20.10
CA THR A 439 -25.55 0.67 20.13
C THR A 439 -25.59 0.11 21.56
N ASN A 440 -26.66 -0.58 21.90
CA ASN A 440 -26.80 -1.25 23.20
C ASN A 440 -25.98 -2.54 23.26
N ASP A 441 -25.66 -3.12 22.12
CA ASP A 441 -24.78 -4.29 22.00
C ASP A 441 -23.86 -4.18 20.80
N TRP A 442 -22.55 -4.09 21.05
CA TRP A 442 -21.56 -3.96 19.99
C TRP A 442 -21.43 -5.22 19.13
N LEU A 443 -21.78 -6.41 19.65
CA LEU A 443 -21.68 -7.67 18.89
C LEU A 443 -22.79 -7.77 17.83
N SER A 444 -24.07 -7.53 18.23
CA SER A 444 -25.23 -7.83 17.40
C SER A 444 -26.29 -6.72 17.39
N GLY A 445 -26.14 -5.68 18.23
CA GLY A 445 -27.15 -4.64 18.38
C GLY A 445 -27.34 -3.78 17.13
N VAL A 446 -28.52 -3.16 17.03
CA VAL A 446 -28.84 -2.22 15.96
C VAL A 446 -28.28 -0.82 16.23
N GLN A 447 -28.29 0.01 15.19
CA GLN A 447 -27.93 1.41 15.29
C GLN A 447 -28.91 2.17 16.17
N GLY A 448 -28.39 2.91 17.15
CA GLY A 448 -29.09 3.85 17.98
C GLY A 448 -28.91 5.30 17.51
N ALA A 449 -28.72 6.21 18.46
CA ALA A 449 -28.46 7.61 18.15
C ALA A 449 -27.12 7.80 17.44
N GLN A 450 -27.08 8.70 16.45
CA GLN A 450 -25.84 9.09 15.79
C GLN A 450 -25.01 9.95 16.75
N THR A 451 -23.75 9.57 16.96
CA THR A 451 -22.82 10.27 17.86
C THR A 451 -21.84 11.15 17.11
N ASP A 452 -21.37 10.68 15.95
CA ASP A 452 -20.39 11.37 15.14
C ASP A 452 -20.67 11.17 13.66
N ALA A 453 -20.31 12.13 12.83
CA ALA A 453 -20.20 11.98 11.40
C ALA A 453 -19.21 12.96 10.81
N PHE A 454 -18.54 12.57 9.73
CA PHE A 454 -17.82 13.48 8.87
C PHE A 454 -18.02 13.08 7.41
N ALA A 455 -18.22 14.10 6.57
CA ALA A 455 -18.50 13.91 5.16
C ALA A 455 -17.88 15.05 4.36
N GLY A 456 -17.69 14.80 3.07
CA GLY A 456 -17.26 15.83 2.14
C GLY A 456 -16.74 15.24 0.83
N HIS A 457 -16.40 16.15 -0.07
CA HIS A 457 -15.95 15.83 -1.40
C HIS A 457 -14.70 16.63 -1.77
N THR A 458 -13.84 16.03 -2.59
CA THR A 458 -12.83 16.77 -3.35
C THR A 458 -12.86 16.33 -4.80
N SER A 459 -12.48 17.21 -5.72
CA SER A 459 -12.24 16.85 -7.12
C SER A 459 -11.06 17.61 -7.70
N THR A 460 -10.44 17.01 -8.71
CA THR A 460 -9.39 17.65 -9.50
C THR A 460 -9.73 17.50 -10.98
N HIS A 461 -9.67 18.61 -11.71
CA HIS A 461 -9.67 18.65 -13.17
C HIS A 461 -8.27 19.10 -13.60
N ALA A 462 -7.65 18.36 -14.51
CA ALA A 462 -6.32 18.72 -14.99
C ALA A 462 -6.17 18.59 -16.49
N LEU A 463 -5.38 19.47 -17.06
CA LEU A 463 -4.86 19.39 -18.43
C LEU A 463 -3.34 19.24 -18.34
N PHE A 464 -2.77 18.43 -19.19
CA PHE A 464 -1.32 18.29 -19.26
C PHE A 464 -0.84 18.19 -20.70
N VAL A 465 0.41 18.61 -20.92
CA VAL A 465 1.16 18.47 -22.15
C VAL A 465 2.62 18.21 -21.82
N GLN A 466 3.24 17.35 -22.61
CA GLN A 466 4.66 17.02 -22.51
C GLN A 466 5.17 16.71 -23.92
N ASP A 467 6.33 17.26 -24.30
CA ASP A 467 7.00 16.92 -25.55
C ASP A 467 8.35 16.27 -25.26
N THR A 468 8.64 15.13 -25.83
CA THR A 468 9.98 14.56 -25.86
C THR A 468 10.63 14.93 -27.19
N TRP A 469 11.37 16.04 -27.17
CA TRP A 469 12.06 16.62 -28.32
C TRP A 469 13.51 16.11 -28.43
N ARG A 470 13.78 15.37 -29.50
CA ARG A 470 15.12 14.92 -29.85
C ARG A 470 15.77 15.98 -30.74
N PHE A 471 16.37 17.02 -30.14
CA PHE A 471 16.94 18.15 -30.86
C PHE A 471 18.35 17.89 -31.44
N LEU A 472 19.00 16.83 -30.98
CA LEU A 472 20.24 16.25 -31.54
C LEU A 472 20.13 14.72 -31.44
N PRO A 473 20.92 13.95 -32.20
CA PRO A 473 20.86 12.48 -32.19
C PRO A 473 20.96 11.87 -30.80
N ASP A 474 21.80 12.42 -29.92
CA ASP A 474 22.09 11.88 -28.60
C ASP A 474 21.46 12.70 -27.46
N TRP A 475 20.70 13.77 -27.80
CA TRP A 475 20.12 14.66 -26.81
C TRP A 475 18.59 14.71 -26.91
N ARG A 476 17.94 14.60 -25.78
CA ARG A 476 16.48 14.72 -25.64
C ARG A 476 16.15 15.74 -24.56
N LEU A 477 15.30 16.69 -24.90
CA LEU A 477 14.70 17.64 -23.96
C LEU A 477 13.21 17.30 -23.80
N THR A 478 12.76 17.16 -22.56
CA THR A 478 11.35 16.86 -22.29
C THR A 478 10.76 17.94 -21.39
N PRO A 479 10.26 19.07 -21.96
CA PRO A 479 9.41 20.01 -21.23
C PRO A 479 8.03 19.41 -21.01
N GLY A 480 7.46 19.66 -19.85
CA GLY A 480 6.09 19.26 -19.47
C GLY A 480 5.41 20.31 -18.64
N LEU A 481 4.11 20.40 -18.78
CA LEU A 481 3.28 21.31 -18.00
C LEU A 481 1.97 20.63 -17.65
N ARG A 482 1.54 20.74 -16.38
CA ARG A 482 0.23 20.32 -15.91
C ARG A 482 -0.46 21.49 -15.21
N TYR A 483 -1.70 21.73 -15.57
CA TYR A 483 -2.59 22.67 -14.91
C TYR A 483 -3.65 21.89 -14.17
N GLU A 484 -3.93 22.23 -12.92
CA GLU A 484 -4.88 21.55 -12.05
C GLU A 484 -5.84 22.57 -11.41
N ARG A 485 -7.15 22.34 -11.55
CA ARG A 485 -8.18 23.01 -10.76
C ARG A 485 -8.70 22.04 -9.72
N TRP A 486 -8.49 22.37 -8.46
CA TRP A 486 -8.90 21.54 -7.34
C TRP A 486 -10.03 22.23 -6.56
N GLN A 487 -11.03 21.42 -6.19
CA GLN A 487 -12.19 21.86 -5.43
C GLN A 487 -12.40 20.95 -4.22
N ALA A 488 -12.93 21.55 -3.12
CA ALA A 488 -13.42 20.84 -1.94
C ALA A 488 -14.74 21.47 -1.51
N TRP A 489 -15.76 20.63 -1.29
CA TRP A 489 -17.11 21.11 -0.97
C TRP A 489 -17.90 20.09 -0.14
N GLY A 490 -19.06 20.53 0.42
CA GLY A 490 -19.95 19.67 1.22
C GLY A 490 -19.30 19.17 2.49
N GLY A 491 -18.22 19.82 2.94
CA GLY A 491 -17.51 19.46 4.16
C GLY A 491 -18.37 19.62 5.40
N ARG A 492 -18.55 18.52 6.16
CA ARG A 492 -19.36 18.52 7.38
C ARG A 492 -18.72 17.63 8.44
N THR A 493 -18.66 18.13 9.67
CA THR A 493 -18.30 17.37 10.87
C THR A 493 -19.42 17.50 11.90
N LEU A 494 -20.01 16.36 12.28
CA LEU A 494 -21.03 16.26 13.32
C LEU A 494 -20.43 15.62 14.55
N THR A 495 -20.72 16.15 15.70
CA THR A 495 -20.41 15.58 17.02
C THR A 495 -21.69 15.40 17.82
N ALA A 496 -21.64 14.75 18.96
CA ALA A 496 -22.81 14.56 19.81
C ALA A 496 -23.55 15.86 20.18
N SER A 497 -22.87 17.02 20.14
CA SER A 497 -23.42 18.32 20.56
C SER A 497 -23.55 19.35 19.44
N LYS A 498 -22.91 19.18 18.29
CA LYS A 498 -22.83 20.25 17.26
C LYS A 498 -22.51 19.72 15.88
N THR A 499 -23.03 20.42 14.87
CA THR A 499 -22.66 20.24 13.46
C THR A 499 -21.84 21.44 12.99
N PHE A 500 -20.70 21.16 12.35
CA PHE A 500 -19.85 22.16 11.69
C PHE A 500 -19.95 21.92 10.17
N ASN A 501 -20.29 22.98 9.44
CA ASN A 501 -20.22 23.01 7.99
C ASN A 501 -18.97 23.81 7.58
N HIS A 502 -18.18 23.25 6.69
CA HIS A 502 -16.91 23.84 6.26
C HIS A 502 -17.09 24.61 4.96
N ALA A 503 -16.34 25.69 4.79
CA ALA A 503 -16.37 26.50 3.58
C ALA A 503 -15.87 25.71 2.37
N GLU A 504 -16.48 25.96 1.23
CA GLU A 504 -16.04 25.43 -0.06
C GLU A 504 -14.73 26.11 -0.51
N ARG A 505 -13.94 25.37 -1.30
CA ARG A 505 -12.66 25.84 -1.81
C ARG A 505 -12.54 25.51 -3.28
N ASP A 506 -11.96 26.45 -4.05
CA ASP A 506 -11.66 26.31 -5.47
C ASP A 506 -10.33 27.02 -5.75
N ASN A 507 -9.33 26.27 -6.19
CA ASN A 507 -7.98 26.75 -6.39
C ASN A 507 -7.33 26.14 -7.62
N ASN A 508 -6.40 26.88 -8.23
CA ASN A 508 -5.70 26.48 -9.44
C ASN A 508 -4.20 26.38 -9.20
N TYR A 509 -3.55 25.37 -9.81
CA TYR A 509 -2.14 25.10 -9.63
C TYR A 509 -1.45 24.72 -10.94
N TRP A 510 -0.17 25.11 -11.05
CA TRP A 510 0.67 24.81 -12.19
C TRP A 510 1.85 23.94 -11.76
N SER A 511 2.08 22.87 -12.50
CA SER A 511 3.12 21.86 -12.27
C SER A 511 4.06 21.74 -13.47
N PRO A 512 5.01 22.70 -13.65
CA PRO A 512 5.99 22.61 -14.72
C PRO A 512 7.03 21.50 -14.43
N LYS A 513 7.56 20.91 -15.52
CA LYS A 513 8.53 19.84 -15.51
C LYS A 513 9.54 20.04 -16.64
N LEU A 514 10.79 19.64 -16.42
CA LEU A 514 11.82 19.71 -17.42
C LEU A 514 12.80 18.55 -17.22
N VAL A 515 13.03 17.78 -18.28
CA VAL A 515 14.02 16.70 -18.24
C VAL A 515 14.95 16.84 -19.46
N LEU A 516 16.26 16.78 -19.22
CA LEU A 516 17.29 16.72 -20.21
C LEU A 516 17.99 15.37 -20.12
N SER A 517 18.07 14.64 -21.23
CA SER A 517 18.77 13.35 -21.32
C SER A 517 19.83 13.41 -22.41
N HIS A 518 20.98 12.82 -22.15
CA HIS A 518 22.12 12.73 -23.07
C HIS A 518 22.65 11.30 -23.09
N ASP A 519 22.64 10.67 -24.26
CA ASP A 519 23.26 9.38 -24.50
C ASP A 519 24.74 9.61 -24.81
N LEU A 520 25.61 9.61 -23.77
CA LEU A 520 27.03 9.89 -23.88
C LEU A 520 27.75 8.87 -24.80
N ASN A 521 27.29 7.64 -24.74
CA ASN A 521 27.65 6.53 -25.63
C ASN A 521 26.52 5.47 -25.57
N PRO A 522 26.57 4.37 -26.35
CA PRO A 522 25.53 3.35 -26.38
C PRO A 522 25.20 2.71 -25.02
N ASP A 523 26.15 2.74 -24.07
CA ASP A 523 26.01 2.11 -22.77
C ASP A 523 25.67 3.10 -21.64
N LEU A 524 25.91 4.40 -21.82
CA LEU A 524 25.77 5.41 -20.76
C LEU A 524 24.82 6.54 -21.15
N THR A 525 23.70 6.61 -20.44
CA THR A 525 22.75 7.74 -20.50
C THR A 525 22.85 8.58 -19.23
N LEU A 526 23.01 9.88 -19.38
CA LEU A 526 22.93 10.88 -18.32
C LEU A 526 21.58 11.58 -18.39
N ARG A 527 20.96 11.84 -17.22
CA ARG A 527 19.70 12.55 -17.16
C ARG A 527 19.70 13.58 -16.01
N ALA A 528 19.22 14.78 -16.31
CA ALA A 528 18.89 15.80 -15.34
C ALA A 528 17.38 16.08 -15.41
N ALA A 529 16.69 15.92 -14.31
CA ALA A 529 15.24 16.07 -14.22
C ALA A 529 14.87 17.04 -13.11
N TRP A 530 13.98 17.98 -13.41
CA TRP A 530 13.33 18.86 -12.44
C TRP A 530 11.82 18.82 -12.65
N GLY A 531 11.07 18.76 -11.54
CA GLY A 531 9.62 18.77 -11.60
C GLY A 531 9.01 19.39 -10.36
N ARG A 532 7.93 20.16 -10.57
CA ARG A 532 7.02 20.62 -9.53
C ARG A 532 5.76 19.78 -9.53
N ALA A 533 5.25 19.47 -8.35
CA ALA A 533 3.97 18.83 -8.15
C ALA A 533 3.26 19.39 -6.92
N TRP A 534 1.92 19.37 -6.94
CA TRP A 534 1.07 19.78 -5.84
C TRP A 534 0.26 18.60 -5.33
N ARG A 535 0.47 18.20 -4.07
CA ARG A 535 -0.40 17.21 -3.41
C ARG A 535 -1.52 17.96 -2.70
N MET A 536 -2.74 17.77 -3.19
CA MET A 536 -3.91 18.40 -2.61
C MET A 536 -4.25 17.76 -1.25
N PRO A 537 -4.78 18.52 -0.28
CA PRO A 537 -5.33 17.94 0.93
C PRO A 537 -6.47 16.99 0.60
N THR A 538 -6.47 15.83 1.24
CA THR A 538 -7.51 14.82 1.07
C THR A 538 -8.77 15.17 1.83
N VAL A 539 -9.91 14.54 1.50
CA VAL A 539 -11.18 14.76 2.20
C VAL A 539 -11.04 14.50 3.70
N SER A 540 -10.30 13.45 4.09
CA SER A 540 -10.06 13.10 5.49
C SER A 540 -9.20 14.17 6.20
N GLU A 541 -8.14 14.66 5.56
CA GLU A 541 -7.28 15.71 6.14
C GLU A 541 -8.06 17.01 6.39
N LEU A 542 -9.05 17.32 5.53
CA LEU A 542 -9.88 18.52 5.67
C LEU A 542 -11.00 18.37 6.69
N PHE A 543 -11.72 17.24 6.70
CA PHE A 543 -13.03 17.16 7.33
C PHE A 543 -13.15 16.06 8.40
N GLN A 544 -12.22 15.09 8.47
CA GLN A 544 -12.24 14.02 9.47
C GLN A 544 -11.66 14.50 10.79
N GLY A 545 -12.47 15.16 11.61
CA GLY A 545 -12.08 15.68 12.92
C GLY A 545 -12.93 15.15 14.05
N SER A 546 -12.51 15.44 15.28
CA SER A 546 -13.29 15.28 16.49
C SER A 546 -13.47 16.60 17.20
N ALA A 547 -14.53 16.76 17.98
CA ALA A 547 -14.71 17.96 18.78
C ALA A 547 -13.79 17.96 20.00
N ALA A 548 -13.13 19.10 20.27
CA ALA A 548 -12.50 19.39 21.54
C ALA A 548 -13.30 20.53 22.20
N GLY A 549 -14.06 20.22 23.25
CA GLY A 549 -14.96 21.16 23.87
C GLY A 549 -16.15 21.55 22.97
N SER A 550 -16.81 22.66 23.30
CA SER A 550 -18.05 23.08 22.62
C SER A 550 -17.83 23.78 21.28
N ASN A 551 -16.63 24.25 20.95
CA ASN A 551 -16.41 25.20 19.84
C ASN A 551 -15.21 24.92 18.96
N SER A 552 -14.41 23.87 19.16
CA SER A 552 -13.24 23.59 18.34
C SER A 552 -13.24 22.15 17.82
N ILE A 553 -12.76 22.00 16.59
CA ILE A 553 -12.46 20.68 15.97
C ILE A 553 -10.98 20.44 16.10
N VAL A 554 -10.61 19.21 16.48
CA VAL A 554 -9.23 18.72 16.53
C VAL A 554 -9.02 17.59 15.55
N ASN A 555 -7.78 17.28 15.20
CA ASN A 555 -7.30 16.23 14.29
C ASN A 555 -7.47 16.54 12.79
N ASN A 556 -8.14 17.61 12.39
CA ASN A 556 -8.19 18.11 11.00
C ASN A 556 -8.11 19.63 10.94
N ASP A 557 -7.85 20.14 9.76
CA ASP A 557 -7.87 21.58 9.50
C ASP A 557 -8.44 21.84 8.08
N PRO A 558 -9.66 22.38 7.96
CA PRO A 558 -10.28 22.70 6.68
C PRO A 558 -9.52 23.76 5.87
N THR A 559 -8.58 24.48 6.50
CA THR A 559 -7.80 25.57 5.88
C THR A 559 -6.44 25.10 5.35
N LEU A 560 -6.11 23.80 5.42
CA LEU A 560 -4.84 23.25 4.95
C LEU A 560 -4.52 23.68 3.51
N ARG A 561 -3.29 24.15 3.31
CA ARG A 561 -2.76 24.44 1.98
C ARG A 561 -2.22 23.15 1.35
N PRO A 562 -2.29 23.01 0.01
CA PRO A 562 -1.63 21.89 -0.68
C PRO A 562 -0.13 21.90 -0.45
N GLU A 563 0.45 20.71 -0.36
CA GLU A 563 1.90 20.55 -0.33
C GLU A 563 2.45 20.83 -1.73
N ARG A 564 3.50 21.68 -1.81
CA ARG A 564 4.27 21.89 -3.04
C ARG A 564 5.60 21.19 -2.95
N GLY A 565 5.82 20.19 -3.82
CA GLY A 565 7.09 19.51 -4.00
C GLY A 565 7.84 20.08 -5.22
N ASP A 566 9.06 20.56 -5.01
CA ASP A 566 10.02 20.85 -6.08
C ASP A 566 11.14 19.80 -6.00
N THR A 567 11.23 18.90 -6.99
CA THR A 567 12.16 17.76 -7.02
C THR A 567 13.19 17.94 -8.13
N LEU A 568 14.46 17.73 -7.82
CA LEU A 568 15.59 17.66 -8.75
C LEU A 568 16.22 16.28 -8.68
N GLU A 569 16.51 15.66 -9.82
CA GLU A 569 17.26 14.40 -9.92
C GLU A 569 18.35 14.51 -11.00
N LEU A 570 19.56 14.04 -10.67
CA LEU A 570 20.62 13.77 -11.62
C LEU A 570 20.86 12.26 -11.62
N ALA A 571 20.75 11.61 -12.76
CA ALA A 571 20.90 10.16 -12.88
C ALA A 571 21.90 9.80 -13.99
N ALA A 572 22.70 8.76 -13.72
CA ALA A 572 23.52 8.09 -14.70
C ALA A 572 23.08 6.63 -14.79
N GLU A 573 22.71 6.18 -15.98
CA GLU A 573 22.27 4.82 -16.27
C GLU A 573 23.28 4.15 -17.18
N TYR A 574 23.95 3.11 -16.70
CA TYR A 574 24.99 2.39 -17.41
C TYR A 574 24.54 0.95 -17.71
N ALA A 575 24.59 0.54 -18.97
CA ALA A 575 24.35 -0.83 -19.41
C ALA A 575 25.62 -1.67 -19.11
N LEU A 576 25.47 -2.73 -18.32
CA LEU A 576 26.51 -3.71 -18.00
C LEU A 576 26.44 -4.85 -19.02
N GLY A 577 26.88 -4.59 -20.25
CA GLY A 577 26.71 -5.51 -21.39
C GLY A 577 25.21 -5.76 -21.70
N ALA A 578 24.89 -6.93 -22.26
CA ALA A 578 23.52 -7.28 -22.67
C ALA A 578 22.59 -7.57 -21.48
N ASN A 579 23.13 -7.99 -20.35
CA ASN A 579 22.38 -8.64 -19.27
C ASN A 579 22.33 -7.84 -17.97
N GLY A 580 22.85 -6.62 -17.95
CA GLY A 580 22.92 -5.85 -16.71
C GLY A 580 22.65 -4.37 -16.87
N GLN A 581 22.30 -3.72 -15.77
CA GLN A 581 22.09 -2.28 -15.67
C GLN A 581 22.54 -1.77 -14.31
N LEU A 582 23.24 -0.65 -14.31
CA LEU A 582 23.62 0.10 -13.12
C LEU A 582 23.02 1.51 -13.23
N ARG A 583 22.39 1.99 -12.18
CA ARG A 583 21.87 3.36 -12.08
C ARG A 583 22.38 4.02 -10.81
N LEU A 584 22.98 5.18 -10.96
CA LEU A 584 23.31 6.10 -9.87
C LEU A 584 22.42 7.33 -9.99
N SER A 585 21.69 7.68 -8.93
CA SER A 585 20.85 8.87 -8.88
C SER A 585 21.18 9.72 -7.66
N ALA A 586 21.34 11.03 -7.88
CA ALA A 586 21.38 12.03 -6.82
C ALA A 586 20.09 12.84 -6.89
N PHE A 587 19.38 12.97 -5.76
CA PHE A 587 18.09 13.65 -5.73
C PHE A 587 17.97 14.65 -4.59
N GLN A 588 17.16 15.69 -4.83
CA GLN A 588 16.72 16.63 -3.80
C GLN A 588 15.25 16.93 -3.99
N GLU A 589 14.48 16.78 -2.93
CA GLU A 589 13.10 17.24 -2.83
C GLU A 589 13.00 18.36 -1.81
N SER A 590 12.33 19.46 -2.18
CA SER A 590 11.99 20.56 -1.30
C SER A 590 10.47 20.64 -1.21
N LEU A 591 9.92 20.32 -0.04
CA LEU A 591 8.50 20.48 0.24
C LEU A 591 8.23 21.83 0.89
N ARG A 592 7.21 22.52 0.42
CA ARG A 592 6.58 23.64 1.12
C ARG A 592 5.18 23.21 1.53
N ASP A 593 4.75 23.72 2.69
CA ASP A 593 3.43 23.42 3.26
C ASP A 593 3.20 21.91 3.46
N ALA A 594 4.26 21.15 3.85
CA ALA A 594 4.17 19.73 4.07
C ALA A 594 3.11 19.38 5.13
N LEU A 595 2.22 18.43 4.83
CA LEU A 595 1.11 18.07 5.72
C LEU A 595 1.54 16.96 6.67
N LEU A 596 1.54 17.27 7.97
CA LEU A 596 1.88 16.32 9.03
C LEU A 596 1.03 16.58 10.27
N SER A 597 0.66 15.52 11.00
CA SER A 597 0.10 15.67 12.34
C SER A 597 1.20 16.11 13.31
N GLN A 598 1.04 17.29 13.89
CA GLN A 598 1.98 17.85 14.86
C GLN A 598 1.24 18.71 15.91
N THR A 599 1.93 19.02 17.00
CA THR A 599 1.45 19.94 18.03
C THR A 599 1.88 21.36 17.69
N ASN A 600 0.91 22.28 17.58
CA ASN A 600 1.16 23.72 17.51
C ASN A 600 1.52 24.21 18.92
N THR A 601 2.78 24.61 19.11
CA THR A 601 3.31 25.10 20.39
C THR A 601 3.22 26.61 20.53
N THR A 602 2.69 27.32 19.54
CA THR A 602 2.57 28.79 19.53
C THR A 602 1.22 29.29 20.06
N VAL A 603 0.31 28.37 20.43
CA VAL A 603 -1.01 28.67 21.00
C VAL A 603 -1.19 28.03 22.36
N ASN A 604 -2.04 28.62 23.21
CA ASN A 604 -2.34 28.08 24.54
C ASN A 604 -3.88 27.93 24.71
N PRO A 605 -4.40 26.70 25.00
CA PRO A 605 -3.65 25.44 25.08
C PRO A 605 -3.08 25.01 23.73
N ASN A 606 -2.02 24.18 23.78
CA ASN A 606 -1.43 23.58 22.58
C ASN A 606 -2.46 22.75 21.81
N ILE A 607 -2.44 22.83 20.47
CA ILE A 607 -3.36 22.10 19.58
C ILE A 607 -2.58 21.09 18.75
N THR A 608 -2.99 19.82 18.82
CA THR A 608 -2.45 18.74 17.95
C THR A 608 -3.45 18.42 16.87
N ASN A 609 -3.07 18.64 15.61
CA ASN A 609 -3.85 18.28 14.42
C ASN A 609 -2.92 18.15 13.20
N ILE A 610 -3.50 17.82 12.03
CA ILE A 610 -2.78 17.90 10.77
C ILE A 610 -2.56 19.39 10.45
N GLN A 611 -1.32 19.75 10.18
CA GLN A 611 -0.91 21.15 9.92
C GLN A 611 0.08 21.21 8.77
N ASN A 612 0.18 22.38 8.15
CA ASN A 612 1.24 22.68 7.20
C ASN A 612 2.56 22.99 7.93
N ILE A 613 3.62 22.29 7.56
CA ILE A 613 5.00 22.61 7.93
C ILE A 613 5.57 23.47 6.81
N ASP A 614 6.13 24.62 7.14
CA ASP A 614 6.48 25.64 6.15
C ASP A 614 7.49 25.11 5.12
N ARG A 615 8.52 24.38 5.57
CA ARG A 615 9.54 23.86 4.65
C ARG A 615 10.27 22.62 5.17
N VAL A 616 10.30 21.58 4.34
CA VAL A 616 11.10 20.35 4.54
C VAL A 616 12.00 20.14 3.33
N ARG A 617 13.19 19.61 3.54
CA ARG A 617 14.11 19.25 2.45
C ARG A 617 14.68 17.86 2.67
N THR A 618 14.57 17.01 1.64
CA THR A 618 15.18 15.68 1.57
C THR A 618 16.22 15.67 0.46
N ARG A 619 17.44 15.21 0.75
CA ARG A 619 18.51 14.98 -0.22
C ARG A 619 18.95 13.54 -0.14
N GLY A 620 19.37 12.96 -1.25
CA GLY A 620 19.84 11.59 -1.21
C GLY A 620 20.63 11.15 -2.43
N LEU A 621 21.23 9.97 -2.27
CA LEU A 621 21.89 9.22 -3.31
C LEU A 621 21.29 7.83 -3.37
N GLU A 622 21.09 7.30 -4.55
CA GLU A 622 20.62 5.93 -4.76
C GLU A 622 21.49 5.25 -5.80
N LEU A 623 22.02 4.10 -5.45
CA LEU A 623 22.63 3.14 -6.36
C LEU A 623 21.66 1.96 -6.52
N ALA A 624 21.31 1.62 -7.76
CA ALA A 624 20.49 0.45 -8.09
C ALA A 624 21.18 -0.35 -9.20
N ALA A 625 21.26 -1.65 -9.05
CA ALA A 625 21.89 -2.54 -10.01
C ALA A 625 21.02 -3.79 -10.22
N LYS A 626 21.02 -4.30 -11.44
CA LYS A 626 20.53 -5.64 -11.79
C LYS A 626 21.41 -6.25 -12.86
N ALA A 627 21.67 -7.54 -12.76
CA ALA A 627 22.39 -8.28 -13.78
C ALA A 627 21.98 -9.76 -13.75
N SER A 628 21.98 -10.40 -14.90
CA SER A 628 21.73 -11.83 -15.08
C SER A 628 23.02 -12.56 -15.45
N ASP A 629 23.09 -13.85 -15.09
CA ASP A 629 24.24 -14.72 -15.36
C ASP A 629 25.58 -14.21 -14.78
N VAL A 630 25.54 -13.66 -13.56
CA VAL A 630 26.71 -13.02 -12.92
C VAL A 630 27.70 -14.06 -12.40
N GLY A 631 28.81 -14.27 -13.12
CA GLY A 631 29.88 -15.21 -12.76
C GLY A 631 29.49 -16.69 -12.81
N LEU A 632 28.23 -17.01 -12.67
CA LEU A 632 27.63 -18.36 -12.73
C LEU A 632 26.38 -18.30 -13.61
N ARG A 633 26.27 -19.21 -14.57
CA ARG A 633 25.08 -19.30 -15.43
C ARG A 633 23.83 -19.52 -14.59
N GLY A 634 22.78 -18.73 -14.86
CA GLY A 634 21.51 -18.75 -14.12
C GLY A 634 21.52 -17.97 -12.82
N LEU A 635 22.62 -17.31 -12.42
CA LEU A 635 22.68 -16.45 -11.24
C LEU A 635 22.30 -15.01 -11.62
N ASP A 636 21.12 -14.58 -11.17
CA ASP A 636 20.65 -13.20 -11.30
C ASP A 636 20.87 -12.47 -9.98
N LEU A 637 21.38 -11.26 -10.06
CA LEU A 637 21.56 -10.36 -8.92
C LEU A 637 20.81 -9.06 -9.16
N SER A 638 20.09 -8.59 -8.15
CA SER A 638 19.55 -7.25 -8.14
C SER A 638 19.66 -6.65 -6.74
N GLY A 639 19.85 -5.33 -6.67
CA GLY A 639 19.96 -4.67 -5.38
C GLY A 639 19.95 -3.17 -5.50
N SER A 640 19.75 -2.53 -4.36
CA SER A 640 19.80 -1.07 -4.25
C SER A 640 20.36 -0.63 -2.90
N LEU A 641 21.01 0.53 -2.91
CA LEU A 641 21.43 1.22 -1.70
C LEU A 641 21.02 2.69 -1.82
N THR A 642 20.25 3.16 -0.84
CA THR A 642 19.78 4.55 -0.79
C THR A 642 20.23 5.20 0.50
N TRP A 643 20.88 6.34 0.39
CA TRP A 643 21.11 7.26 1.49
C TRP A 643 20.17 8.47 1.32
N ALA A 644 19.44 8.83 2.39
CA ALA A 644 18.56 9.98 2.40
C ALA A 644 18.72 10.79 3.68
N HIS A 645 18.77 12.11 3.55
CA HIS A 645 18.85 13.05 4.65
C HIS A 645 17.71 14.05 4.56
N SER A 646 16.74 13.94 5.45
CA SER A 646 15.54 14.77 5.49
C SER A 646 15.53 15.67 6.73
N ARG A 647 15.23 16.97 6.54
CA ARG A 647 15.25 17.99 7.59
C ARG A 647 14.07 18.96 7.47
N VAL A 648 13.50 19.31 8.61
CA VAL A 648 12.61 20.47 8.76
C VAL A 648 13.47 21.73 8.70
N LEU A 649 13.22 22.60 7.72
CA LEU A 649 13.97 23.85 7.54
C LEU A 649 13.26 25.08 8.12
N ALA A 650 11.93 25.03 8.16
CA ALA A 650 11.10 26.08 8.78
C ALA A 650 9.78 25.46 9.23
N ASN A 651 9.30 25.86 10.41
CA ASN A 651 8.02 25.41 10.98
C ASN A 651 7.47 26.46 11.95
N SER A 652 6.71 27.43 11.44
CA SER A 652 6.14 28.52 12.22
C SER A 652 5.16 28.07 13.32
N LYS A 653 4.59 26.86 13.20
CA LYS A 653 3.67 26.27 14.20
C LYS A 653 4.41 25.53 15.32
N ASN A 654 5.63 25.09 15.06
CA ASN A 654 6.49 24.40 16.03
C ASN A 654 7.96 24.73 15.76
N PRO A 655 8.41 25.95 16.15
CA PRO A 655 9.78 26.41 15.87
C PRO A 655 10.88 25.51 16.43
N THR A 656 10.60 24.80 17.53
CA THR A 656 11.58 23.87 18.16
C THR A 656 11.89 22.65 17.30
N SER A 657 11.09 22.37 16.27
CA SER A 657 11.33 21.30 15.32
C SER A 657 12.27 21.67 14.19
N GLU A 658 12.64 22.96 14.04
CA GLU A 658 13.54 23.40 12.98
C GLU A 658 14.93 22.82 13.16
N GLY A 659 15.52 22.31 12.06
CA GLY A 659 16.79 21.57 12.06
C GLY A 659 16.66 20.08 12.37
N ASN A 660 15.52 19.61 12.88
CA ASN A 660 15.27 18.21 13.18
C ASN A 660 15.09 17.35 11.93
N ALA A 661 15.33 16.04 12.08
CA ALA A 661 15.00 15.08 11.04
C ALA A 661 13.49 14.99 10.83
N TYR A 662 13.05 15.00 9.57
CA TYR A 662 11.63 14.80 9.24
C TYR A 662 11.24 13.33 9.48
N PRO A 663 10.10 13.07 10.15
CA PRO A 663 9.72 11.71 10.58
C PRO A 663 9.52 10.72 9.44
N GLY A 664 9.81 9.45 9.71
CA GLY A 664 9.46 8.32 8.85
C GLY A 664 10.36 8.11 7.63
N ILE A 665 11.44 8.88 7.48
CA ILE A 665 12.42 8.71 6.38
C ILE A 665 13.73 8.16 6.97
N PRO A 666 14.06 6.87 6.72
CA PRO A 666 15.31 6.29 7.20
C PRO A 666 16.50 6.86 6.46
N THR A 667 17.62 7.02 7.19
CA THR A 667 18.87 7.51 6.61
C THR A 667 19.44 6.55 5.57
N TRP A 668 19.30 5.25 5.78
CA TRP A 668 19.78 4.22 4.88
C TRP A 668 18.69 3.20 4.59
N ARG A 669 18.58 2.81 3.33
CA ARG A 669 17.78 1.66 2.86
C ARG A 669 18.62 0.84 1.93
N ALA A 670 18.49 -0.49 1.99
CA ALA A 670 19.13 -1.37 1.04
C ALA A 670 18.24 -2.57 0.74
N THR A 671 18.31 -3.05 -0.49
CA THR A 671 17.76 -4.34 -0.92
C THR A 671 18.81 -5.13 -1.66
N LEU A 672 18.82 -6.43 -1.48
CA LEU A 672 19.60 -7.37 -2.25
C LEU A 672 18.73 -8.59 -2.54
N LEU A 673 18.75 -9.07 -3.76
CA LEU A 673 18.05 -10.28 -4.20
C LEU A 673 18.96 -11.05 -5.14
N ALA A 674 19.32 -12.26 -4.74
CA ALA A 674 20.09 -13.21 -5.53
C ALA A 674 19.19 -14.38 -5.87
N THR A 675 19.06 -14.73 -7.16
CA THR A 675 18.27 -15.87 -7.62
C THR A 675 19.14 -16.73 -8.52
N TRP A 676 19.35 -17.99 -8.12
CA TRP A 676 20.08 -18.94 -8.91
C TRP A 676 19.14 -19.98 -9.52
N ARG A 677 18.98 -19.93 -10.83
CA ARG A 677 18.32 -20.96 -11.63
C ARG A 677 19.34 -22.05 -11.96
N GLN A 678 19.42 -23.07 -11.08
CA GLN A 678 20.34 -24.18 -11.26
C GLN A 678 20.09 -24.94 -12.57
N ASN A 679 18.80 -25.07 -12.93
CA ASN A 679 18.32 -25.62 -14.19
C ASN A 679 16.90 -25.11 -14.47
N GLU A 680 16.23 -25.63 -15.50
CA GLU A 680 14.87 -25.22 -15.88
C GLU A 680 13.81 -25.54 -14.81
N ALA A 681 14.07 -26.56 -13.97
CA ALA A 681 13.13 -27.01 -12.95
C ALA A 681 13.39 -26.39 -11.58
N LEU A 682 14.64 -26.11 -11.21
CA LEU A 682 15.01 -25.78 -9.82
C LEU A 682 15.66 -24.42 -9.72
N SER A 683 15.09 -23.56 -8.87
CA SER A 683 15.65 -22.25 -8.53
C SER A 683 15.70 -22.03 -7.02
N TYR A 684 16.71 -21.27 -6.60
CA TYR A 684 16.91 -20.82 -5.22
C TYR A 684 16.98 -19.32 -5.21
N SER A 685 16.42 -18.70 -4.18
CA SER A 685 16.53 -17.26 -3.98
C SER A 685 16.88 -16.92 -2.55
N LEU A 686 17.74 -15.92 -2.38
CA LEU A 686 18.08 -15.31 -1.11
C LEU A 686 17.93 -13.80 -1.27
N GLY A 687 17.11 -13.20 -0.40
CA GLY A 687 16.85 -11.77 -0.36
C GLY A 687 17.26 -11.16 0.96
N ALA A 688 17.65 -9.88 0.94
CA ALA A 688 17.88 -9.09 2.14
C ALA A 688 17.29 -7.70 1.97
N ARG A 689 16.62 -7.19 3.04
CA ARG A 689 16.03 -5.86 3.09
C ARG A 689 16.46 -5.16 4.37
N TYR A 690 17.09 -4.01 4.22
CA TYR A 690 17.58 -3.21 5.33
C TYR A 690 16.91 -1.83 5.36
N SER A 691 16.50 -1.39 6.55
CA SER A 691 16.11 -0.03 6.84
C SER A 691 16.83 0.45 8.09
N GLY A 692 17.52 1.58 7.98
CA GLY A 692 18.24 2.21 9.07
C GLY A 692 17.33 2.99 10.02
N LYS A 693 17.95 3.70 10.93
CA LYS A 693 17.26 4.58 11.89
C LYS A 693 16.47 5.67 11.17
N GLN A 694 15.30 6.02 11.70
CA GLN A 694 14.43 7.10 11.25
C GLN A 694 13.83 7.85 12.45
N ALA A 695 13.58 9.13 12.32
CA ALA A 695 12.88 9.89 13.35
C ALA A 695 11.44 9.38 13.50
N TYR A 696 10.96 9.29 14.73
CA TYR A 696 9.59 8.89 15.04
C TYR A 696 8.65 10.09 15.06
N ASP A 697 9.03 11.15 15.74
CA ASP A 697 8.28 12.40 15.88
C ASP A 697 9.07 13.60 15.32
N ILE A 698 8.37 14.70 15.08
CA ILE A 698 8.96 15.90 14.47
C ILE A 698 9.93 16.64 15.39
N ASN A 699 9.80 16.47 16.71
CA ASN A 699 10.70 17.09 17.69
C ASN A 699 11.96 16.25 17.94
N ASN A 700 11.99 15.02 17.41
CA ASN A 700 13.06 14.04 17.58
C ASN A 700 13.33 13.73 19.06
N THR A 701 12.29 13.75 19.88
CA THR A 701 12.36 13.55 21.32
C THR A 701 12.32 12.08 21.72
N ALA A 702 11.85 11.21 20.84
CA ALA A 702 11.83 9.77 21.10
C ALA A 702 13.27 9.24 21.22
N THR A 703 13.64 8.79 22.40
CA THR A 703 14.87 8.03 22.69
C THR A 703 14.52 6.56 22.56
N TYR A 704 14.79 5.94 21.43
CA TYR A 704 14.34 4.57 21.18
C TYR A 704 15.48 3.56 21.16
N ASP A 705 15.20 2.35 21.63
CA ASP A 705 15.93 1.15 21.28
C ASP A 705 15.24 0.50 20.06
N ALA A 706 16.02 -0.12 19.19
CA ALA A 706 15.54 -0.78 17.98
C ALA A 706 14.50 -1.90 18.24
N SER A 707 14.47 -2.46 19.44
CA SER A 707 13.57 -3.54 19.87
C SER A 707 12.31 -3.08 20.61
N GLN A 708 12.05 -1.77 20.70
CA GLN A 708 11.00 -1.20 21.53
C GLN A 708 9.69 -1.00 20.77
N TYR A 709 8.58 -1.47 21.35
CA TYR A 709 7.23 -1.24 20.83
C TYR A 709 6.83 0.24 20.86
N GLY A 710 6.22 0.70 19.78
CA GLY A 710 5.71 2.07 19.63
C GLY A 710 6.65 3.01 18.89
N VAL A 711 7.77 2.52 18.33
CA VAL A 711 8.72 3.30 17.50
C VAL A 711 8.78 2.74 16.08
N ASN A 712 9.48 3.49 15.22
CA ASN A 712 9.94 2.98 13.92
C ASN A 712 11.39 2.50 14.10
N SER A 713 11.59 1.19 14.24
CA SER A 713 12.93 0.62 14.45
C SER A 713 13.71 0.48 13.14
N ARG A 714 15.04 0.32 13.24
CA ARG A 714 15.84 -0.25 12.16
C ARG A 714 15.49 -1.73 12.03
N TYR A 715 15.74 -2.31 10.85
CA TYR A 715 15.64 -3.75 10.63
C TYR A 715 16.61 -4.25 9.55
N LEU A 716 16.95 -5.51 9.64
CA LEU A 716 17.55 -6.32 8.57
C LEU A 716 16.74 -7.60 8.47
N LEU A 717 16.02 -7.78 7.38
CA LEU A 717 15.22 -8.98 7.11
C LEU A 717 15.90 -9.78 6.00
N VAL A 718 16.10 -11.08 6.25
CA VAL A 718 16.63 -12.02 5.27
C VAL A 718 15.54 -12.99 4.90
N ASP A 719 15.25 -13.11 3.60
CA ASP A 719 14.22 -13.98 3.05
C ASP A 719 14.86 -15.05 2.17
N ALA A 720 14.32 -16.27 2.17
CA ALA A 720 14.77 -17.34 1.31
C ALA A 720 13.58 -18.04 0.62
N ARG A 721 13.82 -18.56 -0.60
CA ARG A 721 12.82 -19.32 -1.37
C ARG A 721 13.49 -20.40 -2.20
N VAL A 722 12.83 -21.52 -2.31
CA VAL A 722 13.14 -22.60 -3.24
C VAL A 722 11.90 -22.87 -4.07
N GLN A 723 12.04 -22.98 -5.38
CA GLN A 723 10.97 -23.34 -6.30
C GLN A 723 11.41 -24.54 -7.13
N TYR A 724 10.52 -25.51 -7.26
CA TYR A 724 10.74 -26.70 -8.06
C TYR A 724 9.55 -26.98 -8.98
N LYS A 725 9.79 -27.01 -10.28
CA LYS A 725 8.82 -27.41 -11.31
C LYS A 725 8.83 -28.94 -11.39
N LEU A 726 7.81 -29.57 -10.83
CA LEU A 726 7.64 -31.04 -10.89
C LEU A 726 7.47 -31.53 -12.32
N ASN A 727 6.74 -30.76 -13.11
CA ASN A 727 6.52 -30.92 -14.54
C ASN A 727 6.06 -29.62 -15.18
N LYS A 728 5.55 -29.66 -16.41
CA LYS A 728 5.06 -28.45 -17.12
C LYS A 728 3.85 -27.78 -16.45
N GLN A 729 3.09 -28.54 -15.65
CA GLN A 729 1.83 -28.08 -15.06
C GLN A 729 1.98 -27.78 -13.58
N PHE A 730 2.79 -28.53 -12.84
CA PHE A 730 2.90 -28.40 -11.38
C PHE A 730 4.22 -27.77 -10.96
N THR A 731 4.10 -26.73 -10.14
CA THR A 731 5.22 -26.09 -9.47
C THR A 731 4.98 -26.11 -7.96
N VAL A 732 6.00 -26.48 -7.19
CA VAL A 732 5.99 -26.40 -5.72
C VAL A 732 7.03 -25.40 -5.27
N SER A 733 6.75 -24.69 -4.18
CA SER A 733 7.70 -23.75 -3.60
C SER A 733 7.64 -23.82 -2.08
N ALA A 734 8.78 -23.61 -1.47
CA ALA A 734 8.90 -23.37 -0.03
C ALA A 734 9.75 -22.13 0.21
N GLY A 735 9.42 -21.37 1.25
CA GLY A 735 10.13 -20.15 1.55
C GLY A 735 10.07 -19.78 3.01
N VAL A 736 10.86 -18.80 3.38
CA VAL A 736 10.84 -18.17 4.69
C VAL A 736 11.09 -16.68 4.52
N ASP A 737 10.24 -15.87 5.11
CA ASP A 737 10.46 -14.45 5.29
C ASP A 737 11.03 -14.20 6.70
N ASN A 738 11.95 -13.24 6.82
CA ASN A 738 12.62 -12.91 8.08
C ASN A 738 13.32 -14.13 8.73
N LEU A 739 14.12 -14.85 7.94
CA LEU A 739 14.87 -16.05 8.38
C LEU A 739 15.69 -15.79 9.65
N ASN A 740 16.29 -14.62 9.77
CA ASN A 740 17.09 -14.21 10.92
C ASN A 740 16.26 -13.78 12.14
N ASN A 741 14.92 -13.78 12.05
CA ASN A 741 13.97 -13.44 13.10
C ASN A 741 14.23 -12.08 13.76
N ASP A 742 14.50 -11.06 12.95
CA ASP A 742 14.63 -9.67 13.43
C ASP A 742 13.27 -9.18 13.96
N LYS A 743 13.25 -8.70 15.21
CA LYS A 743 12.06 -8.20 15.89
C LYS A 743 11.98 -6.69 15.74
N SER A 744 11.40 -6.25 14.64
CA SER A 744 11.31 -4.84 14.29
C SER A 744 9.91 -4.26 14.45
N PHE A 745 9.83 -2.93 14.45
CA PHE A 745 8.61 -2.18 14.66
C PHE A 745 8.45 -1.08 13.61
N ALA A 746 7.22 -0.90 13.15
CA ALA A 746 6.76 0.30 12.47
C ALA A 746 5.55 0.83 13.23
N TYR A 747 5.79 1.35 14.46
CA TYR A 747 4.86 1.56 15.55
C TYR A 747 4.32 0.23 16.12
N HIS A 748 3.70 -0.60 15.27
CA HIS A 748 3.28 -1.97 15.56
C HIS A 748 4.45 -2.94 15.38
N PRO A 749 4.44 -4.12 16.04
CA PRO A 749 5.34 -5.20 15.68
C PRO A 749 5.21 -5.52 14.19
N MET A 750 6.33 -5.82 13.54
CA MET A 750 6.38 -6.32 12.17
C MET A 750 6.39 -7.86 12.19
N PRO A 751 5.99 -8.55 11.10
CA PRO A 751 6.02 -10.01 11.03
C PRO A 751 7.40 -10.57 11.39
N GLN A 752 7.41 -11.55 12.29
CA GLN A 752 8.60 -12.31 12.66
C GLN A 752 8.83 -13.42 11.63
N ARG A 753 9.65 -14.42 11.96
CA ARG A 753 9.96 -15.50 11.01
C ARG A 753 8.69 -16.20 10.55
N THR A 754 8.47 -16.18 9.22
CA THR A 754 7.26 -16.73 8.62
C THR A 754 7.63 -17.75 7.54
N TRP A 755 7.16 -18.98 7.72
CA TRP A 755 7.34 -20.10 6.80
C TRP A 755 6.22 -20.10 5.77
N HIS A 756 6.55 -20.46 4.52
CA HIS A 756 5.64 -20.52 3.39
C HIS A 756 5.75 -21.84 2.67
N ALA A 757 4.61 -22.38 2.26
CA ALA A 757 4.52 -23.50 1.34
C ALA A 757 3.50 -23.16 0.24
N GLU A 758 3.79 -23.57 -0.99
CA GLU A 758 2.98 -23.25 -2.15
C GLU A 758 2.94 -24.40 -3.13
N VAL A 759 1.78 -24.68 -3.68
CA VAL A 759 1.58 -25.56 -4.83
C VAL A 759 0.80 -24.78 -5.88
N LYS A 760 1.32 -24.76 -7.12
CA LYS A 760 0.69 -24.12 -8.26
C LYS A 760 0.49 -25.12 -9.38
N PHE A 761 -0.71 -25.09 -9.97
CA PHE A 761 -1.06 -25.77 -11.21
C PHE A 761 -1.30 -24.75 -12.29
N ASP A 762 -0.68 -24.90 -13.46
CA ASP A 762 -0.88 -24.09 -14.67
C ASP A 762 -1.25 -25.01 -15.83
N TYR A 763 -2.30 -24.64 -16.61
CA TYR A 763 -2.78 -25.37 -17.79
C TYR A 763 -2.65 -24.50 -19.05
#